data_79828692a4bfe534ba5471a91f217890
#
_entry.id   79828692a4bfe534ba5471a91f217890
#
_cell.length_a   1.000
_cell.length_b   1.000
_cell.length_c   1.000
_cell.angle_alpha   90.00
_cell.angle_beta   90.00
_cell.angle_gamma   90.00
#
_symmetry.space_group_name_H-M   'P 1'
#
loop_
_entity.id
_entity.type
_entity.pdbx_description
1 polymer ?
#
loop_
_entity_poly.entity_id
_entity_poly.type
_entity_poly.pdbx_seq_one_letter_code
_entity_poly.pdbx_strand_id
1 'polypeptide(L)'
;FMAYTTKEKAVKNDKSQSEYFQSLNGTWKFQFVPRSDQRPMDFFEKGHDVSGWGNIKVPANWEMEGYGHPFYVGAGYGIKRNPPLIAVENSPVGSYKRTFNVPANWKGKQIVLHFGGVASAFYVWVNGEKVGYSQDSKTPSEFDITPYAVTGQNEIAVQVFKFSDGYYLEDQDYWRFAGIQRDVYLYARPNIHVRDFEVVTDLDNEYKDADFHLYVELDNAQNSQRTQTPKVKGAEVEVSLTDKEGKVIYTERQRAKDNKLHFLKHIEAPLLWSAEKPNLYQMMITLRANGQTQYICRNIGFRKSEIKHAQLLVNGQPVYIKGVNRHEHDPYHGHVVDEASMIRDLELMKQNNINSVRTSHYPNDPRWYELCDIYGMYVVDEANIESHGMGYKPDQCLANQPEWQKAFIDRTERMFERDKNHPCVIIWSLGNETGSGCNFQATYAWIHAHDRSQRPVHSEDSGKNRPFTDIFCPMYKKIDVLINHALYLPTMPLILCEYAHAMGNSVGNLQDYWDIIEKYPSLQGGHIWDWVDQGLYNKTDDGKFYWAYGGDLAPEGTPSSANFCMNGLIAADRTLKPHIHEVKRVYQNMAFRLLDYHEGLVELRNKFFFTNLNDFDFTWRLEGNGEVLAQGRIDNVDLPAQQTGIFRTQFPTIHSTEGVEYYLNFYASQKRDEGLLKAGTQLASEQVKLPFYKAVT
;
A
#
# COMPACT_ATOMS: atom_id res chain seq x y z
N PHE A 1 3.80 -10.15 12.67
CA PHE A 1 5.11 -9.89 13.27
C PHE A 1 5.83 -11.20 13.59
N MET A 2 7.17 -11.11 13.80
CA MET A 2 8.01 -12.24 14.15
C MET A 2 8.63 -12.01 15.54
N ALA A 3 8.72 -13.06 16.35
CA ALA A 3 9.48 -13.06 17.59
C ALA A 3 10.91 -13.58 17.35
N TYR A 4 11.85 -13.08 18.14
CA TYR A 4 13.28 -13.44 18.05
C TYR A 4 13.81 -13.82 19.42
N THR A 5 14.91 -14.57 19.44
CA THR A 5 15.55 -14.99 20.70
C THR A 5 16.59 -13.98 21.22
N THR A 6 17.00 -13.01 20.39
CA THR A 6 17.89 -11.92 20.80
C THR A 6 17.41 -10.55 20.33
N LYS A 7 17.83 -9.49 21.06
CA LYS A 7 17.50 -8.10 20.70
C LYS A 7 18.06 -7.70 19.35
N GLU A 8 19.28 -8.09 19.05
CA GLU A 8 20.00 -7.73 17.83
C GLU A 8 19.27 -8.24 16.59
N LYS A 9 18.73 -9.47 16.64
CA LYS A 9 17.92 -10.04 15.57
C LYS A 9 16.57 -9.34 15.44
N ALA A 10 15.92 -9.04 16.58
CA ALA A 10 14.66 -8.33 16.61
C ALA A 10 14.78 -6.93 15.99
N VAL A 11 15.86 -6.20 16.30
CA VAL A 11 16.12 -4.85 15.74
C VAL A 11 16.26 -4.89 14.22
N LYS A 12 16.90 -5.93 13.64
CA LYS A 12 16.99 -6.10 12.19
C LYS A 12 15.64 -6.39 11.54
N ASN A 13 14.72 -6.97 12.30
CA ASN A 13 13.37 -7.38 11.87
C ASN A 13 13.35 -8.24 10.58
N ASP A 14 14.42 -8.98 10.35
CA ASP A 14 14.52 -9.94 9.26
C ASP A 14 13.99 -11.30 9.74
N LYS A 15 12.81 -11.67 9.28
CA LYS A 15 12.12 -12.93 9.70
C LYS A 15 12.96 -14.16 9.46
N SER A 16 13.83 -14.16 8.42
CA SER A 16 14.70 -15.29 8.09
C SER A 16 15.77 -15.58 9.16
N GLN A 17 16.09 -14.62 10.01
CA GLN A 17 17.05 -14.78 11.10
C GLN A 17 16.43 -15.27 12.41
N SER A 18 15.09 -15.44 12.45
CA SER A 18 14.42 -16.00 13.62
C SER A 18 14.60 -17.51 13.69
N GLU A 19 14.92 -18.03 14.86
CA GLU A 19 14.93 -19.48 15.14
C GLU A 19 13.53 -20.10 15.08
N TYR A 20 12.52 -19.26 15.02
CA TYR A 20 11.11 -19.65 14.92
C TYR A 20 10.58 -19.62 13.49
N PHE A 21 11.39 -19.31 12.49
CA PHE A 21 10.98 -19.16 11.10
C PHE A 21 11.57 -20.25 10.19
N GLN A 22 10.76 -20.72 9.25
CA GLN A 22 11.21 -21.59 8.16
C GLN A 22 10.42 -21.30 6.89
N SER A 23 11.12 -20.87 5.83
CA SER A 23 10.51 -20.64 4.52
C SER A 23 10.07 -21.98 3.88
N LEU A 24 8.90 -21.95 3.26
CA LEU A 24 8.42 -22.98 2.35
C LEU A 24 8.36 -22.48 0.89
N ASN A 25 8.93 -21.31 0.60
CA ASN A 25 9.12 -20.86 -0.77
C ASN A 25 10.06 -21.80 -1.54
N GLY A 26 10.00 -21.73 -2.86
CA GLY A 26 10.85 -22.52 -3.75
C GLY A 26 10.04 -23.46 -4.63
N THR A 27 10.61 -24.60 -5.03
CA THR A 27 9.96 -25.52 -5.96
C THR A 27 9.01 -26.49 -5.27
N TRP A 28 7.77 -26.58 -5.77
CA TRP A 28 6.76 -27.54 -5.35
C TRP A 28 6.39 -28.46 -6.50
N LYS A 29 5.97 -29.69 -6.22
CA LYS A 29 5.27 -30.53 -7.17
C LYS A 29 3.91 -29.94 -7.48
N PHE A 30 3.52 -29.94 -8.74
CA PHE A 30 2.32 -29.24 -9.21
C PHE A 30 1.58 -30.00 -10.29
N GLN A 31 0.25 -30.08 -10.16
CA GLN A 31 -0.65 -30.59 -11.18
C GLN A 31 -1.75 -29.56 -11.44
N PHE A 32 -1.84 -29.13 -12.70
CA PHE A 32 -2.89 -28.23 -13.19
C PHE A 32 -3.96 -29.04 -13.91
N VAL A 33 -5.22 -28.71 -13.66
CA VAL A 33 -6.38 -29.20 -14.43
C VAL A 33 -7.28 -28.03 -14.82
N PRO A 34 -7.80 -27.99 -16.06
CA PRO A 34 -8.64 -26.87 -16.53
C PRO A 34 -10.07 -26.89 -15.97
N ARG A 35 -10.50 -27.98 -15.36
CA ARG A 35 -11.86 -28.18 -14.83
C ARG A 35 -11.80 -28.74 -13.40
N SER A 36 -12.65 -28.25 -12.54
CA SER A 36 -12.65 -28.65 -11.13
C SER A 36 -13.08 -30.11 -10.89
N ASP A 37 -13.85 -30.72 -11.81
CA ASP A 37 -14.24 -32.11 -11.75
C ASP A 37 -13.13 -33.10 -12.15
N GLN A 38 -12.05 -32.59 -12.76
CA GLN A 38 -10.87 -33.38 -13.14
C GLN A 38 -9.76 -33.36 -12.07
N ARG A 39 -9.94 -32.62 -10.98
CA ARG A 39 -8.92 -32.51 -9.95
C ARG A 39 -8.67 -33.84 -9.24
N PRO A 40 -7.43 -34.14 -8.84
CA PRO A 40 -7.17 -35.32 -8.04
C PRO A 40 -7.85 -35.20 -6.67
N MET A 41 -8.54 -36.26 -6.23
CA MET A 41 -9.36 -36.26 -5.00
C MET A 41 -8.64 -36.89 -3.80
N ASP A 42 -7.56 -37.61 -4.06
CA ASP A 42 -6.79 -38.40 -3.08
C ASP A 42 -5.31 -37.99 -2.96
N PHE A 43 -4.90 -36.98 -3.72
CA PHE A 43 -3.49 -36.56 -3.80
C PHE A 43 -2.89 -36.14 -2.47
N PHE A 44 -3.69 -35.72 -1.51
CA PHE A 44 -3.27 -35.32 -0.18
C PHE A 44 -2.89 -36.49 0.70
N GLU A 45 -3.24 -37.72 0.34
CA GLU A 45 -2.88 -38.93 1.10
C GLU A 45 -1.38 -39.05 1.23
N LYS A 46 -0.94 -39.49 2.42
CA LYS A 46 0.47 -39.66 2.73
C LYS A 46 1.11 -40.70 1.80
N GLY A 47 2.22 -40.30 1.15
CA GLY A 47 2.94 -41.18 0.23
C GLY A 47 2.29 -41.30 -1.17
N HIS A 48 1.23 -40.54 -1.47
CA HIS A 48 0.68 -40.48 -2.83
C HIS A 48 1.79 -40.09 -3.82
N ASP A 49 1.96 -40.90 -4.87
CA ASP A 49 3.03 -40.69 -5.87
C ASP A 49 2.75 -39.50 -6.76
N VAL A 50 3.61 -38.50 -6.65
CA VAL A 50 3.59 -37.29 -7.48
C VAL A 50 4.81 -37.18 -8.38
N SER A 51 5.53 -38.29 -8.63
CA SER A 51 6.73 -38.29 -9.48
C SER A 51 6.46 -37.82 -10.90
N GLY A 52 5.27 -38.13 -11.42
CA GLY A 52 4.81 -37.69 -12.75
C GLY A 52 4.29 -36.24 -12.82
N TRP A 53 4.21 -35.54 -11.69
CA TRP A 53 3.74 -34.14 -11.67
C TRP A 53 4.82 -33.16 -12.16
N GLY A 54 4.39 -32.04 -12.74
CA GLY A 54 5.25 -30.90 -13.02
C GLY A 54 5.84 -30.26 -11.76
N ASN A 55 6.54 -29.17 -11.95
CA ASN A 55 7.06 -28.34 -10.88
C ASN A 55 6.62 -26.91 -11.09
N ILE A 56 6.38 -26.19 -9.98
CA ILE A 56 6.07 -24.76 -9.99
C ILE A 56 6.87 -24.05 -8.90
N LYS A 57 7.27 -22.81 -9.15
CA LYS A 57 7.81 -21.94 -8.10
C LYS A 57 6.69 -21.50 -7.15
N VAL A 58 7.03 -21.24 -5.91
CA VAL A 58 6.20 -20.60 -4.90
C VAL A 58 7.06 -19.52 -4.23
N PRO A 59 6.62 -18.25 -4.22
CA PRO A 59 5.38 -17.75 -4.85
C PRO A 59 5.45 -17.67 -6.38
N ALA A 60 4.30 -17.86 -7.04
CA ALA A 60 4.12 -17.63 -8.48
C ALA A 60 2.63 -17.58 -8.86
N ASN A 61 2.34 -16.91 -9.97
CA ASN A 61 1.07 -17.08 -10.67
C ASN A 61 1.18 -18.21 -11.70
N TRP A 62 0.18 -19.07 -11.79
CA TRP A 62 0.21 -20.25 -12.69
C TRP A 62 0.47 -19.86 -14.14
N GLU A 63 -0.23 -18.83 -14.58
CA GLU A 63 -0.23 -18.37 -15.96
C GLU A 63 1.15 -17.83 -16.37
N MET A 64 1.90 -17.29 -15.42
CA MET A 64 3.28 -16.84 -15.67
C MET A 64 4.30 -17.99 -15.64
N GLU A 65 3.90 -19.15 -15.14
CA GLU A 65 4.72 -20.39 -15.14
C GLU A 65 4.27 -21.38 -16.26
N GLY A 66 3.38 -20.93 -17.17
CA GLY A 66 2.95 -21.72 -18.32
C GLY A 66 1.76 -22.65 -18.08
N TYR A 67 1.02 -22.47 -16.99
CA TYR A 67 -0.18 -23.26 -16.69
C TYR A 67 -1.45 -22.41 -16.86
N GLY A 68 -2.23 -22.69 -17.90
CA GLY A 68 -3.36 -21.87 -18.30
C GLY A 68 -2.92 -20.64 -19.10
N HIS A 69 -3.73 -19.60 -19.12
CA HIS A 69 -3.48 -18.39 -19.90
C HIS A 69 -3.80 -17.14 -19.06
N PRO A 70 -2.92 -16.11 -19.09
CA PRO A 70 -3.28 -14.79 -18.60
C PRO A 70 -4.46 -14.25 -19.41
N PHE A 71 -5.47 -13.71 -18.73
CA PHE A 71 -6.47 -12.89 -19.40
C PHE A 71 -6.81 -11.67 -18.57
N TYR A 72 -7.18 -10.60 -19.25
CA TYR A 72 -7.47 -9.32 -18.65
C TYR A 72 -8.87 -8.87 -18.99
N VAL A 73 -9.66 -8.61 -17.97
CA VAL A 73 -10.96 -7.94 -18.09
C VAL A 73 -11.07 -6.85 -17.03
N GLY A 74 -11.59 -5.69 -17.41
CA GLY A 74 -11.92 -4.61 -16.52
C GLY A 74 -13.18 -4.94 -15.72
N ALA A 75 -14.30 -4.30 -15.99
CA ALA A 75 -15.57 -4.66 -15.35
C ALA A 75 -16.09 -6.03 -15.80
N GLY A 76 -16.26 -6.94 -14.85
CA GLY A 76 -16.84 -8.28 -15.08
C GLY A 76 -15.86 -9.43 -14.84
N TYR A 77 -16.41 -10.58 -14.51
CA TYR A 77 -15.67 -11.71 -13.95
C TYR A 77 -14.91 -12.56 -14.97
N GLY A 78 -15.14 -12.36 -16.26
CA GLY A 78 -14.61 -13.27 -17.29
C GLY A 78 -15.23 -14.68 -17.27
N ILE A 79 -16.17 -14.94 -16.37
CA ILE A 79 -16.95 -16.18 -16.23
C ILE A 79 -18.44 -15.89 -16.18
N LYS A 80 -19.27 -16.91 -16.39
CA LYS A 80 -20.72 -16.78 -16.22
C LYS A 80 -21.06 -16.48 -14.76
N ARG A 81 -21.76 -15.38 -14.51
CA ARG A 81 -22.21 -14.97 -13.16
C ARG A 81 -23.37 -15.84 -12.68
N ASN A 82 -23.21 -16.45 -11.54
CA ASN A 82 -24.24 -17.17 -10.81
C ASN A 82 -23.91 -17.28 -9.32
N PRO A 83 -23.63 -16.12 -8.62
CA PRO A 83 -23.19 -16.17 -7.23
C PRO A 83 -24.20 -16.87 -6.33
N PRO A 84 -23.74 -17.70 -5.35
CA PRO A 84 -22.34 -17.96 -5.02
C PRO A 84 -21.69 -19.12 -5.84
N LEU A 85 -22.38 -19.68 -6.84
CA LEU A 85 -21.95 -20.87 -7.55
C LEU A 85 -20.96 -20.53 -8.68
N ILE A 86 -19.98 -21.41 -8.87
CA ILE A 86 -19.03 -21.39 -9.98
C ILE A 86 -19.29 -22.56 -10.92
N ALA A 87 -19.31 -22.30 -12.25
CA ALA A 87 -19.48 -23.35 -13.23
C ALA A 87 -18.23 -24.24 -13.32
N VAL A 88 -18.44 -25.56 -13.28
CA VAL A 88 -17.35 -26.57 -13.26
C VAL A 88 -16.45 -26.49 -14.48
N GLU A 89 -17.05 -26.20 -15.66
CA GLU A 89 -16.38 -26.22 -16.96
C GLU A 89 -15.23 -25.19 -17.08
N ASN A 90 -15.36 -24.08 -16.34
CA ASN A 90 -14.42 -22.96 -16.42
C ASN A 90 -13.74 -22.69 -15.06
N SER A 91 -13.55 -23.73 -14.27
CA SER A 91 -12.95 -23.60 -12.92
C SER A 91 -11.64 -24.39 -12.82
N PRO A 92 -10.51 -23.79 -13.27
CA PRO A 92 -9.19 -24.42 -13.13
C PRO A 92 -8.80 -24.66 -11.68
N VAL A 93 -8.08 -25.77 -11.47
CA VAL A 93 -7.57 -26.16 -10.15
C VAL A 93 -6.10 -26.52 -10.23
N GLY A 94 -5.29 -26.01 -9.29
CA GLY A 94 -3.90 -26.36 -9.11
C GLY A 94 -3.73 -27.16 -7.80
N SER A 95 -3.15 -28.33 -7.91
CA SER A 95 -2.80 -29.17 -6.76
C SER A 95 -1.30 -29.15 -6.55
N TYR A 96 -0.89 -28.83 -5.31
CA TYR A 96 0.50 -28.65 -4.90
C TYR A 96 0.86 -29.69 -3.86
N LYS A 97 2.09 -30.22 -3.91
CA LYS A 97 2.59 -31.11 -2.86
C LYS A 97 4.10 -30.91 -2.65
N ARG A 98 4.55 -30.93 -1.40
CA ARG A 98 5.98 -30.96 -1.06
C ARG A 98 6.20 -31.55 0.32
N THR A 99 7.43 -31.94 0.59
CA THR A 99 7.91 -32.29 1.93
C THR A 99 8.52 -31.07 2.63
N PHE A 100 8.44 -31.07 3.97
CA PHE A 100 9.12 -30.08 4.82
C PHE A 100 9.57 -30.73 6.13
N ASN A 101 10.50 -30.09 6.81
CA ASN A 101 11.01 -30.56 8.09
C ASN A 101 10.56 -29.65 9.23
N VAL A 102 10.07 -30.23 10.33
CA VAL A 102 9.88 -29.51 11.58
C VAL A 102 11.13 -29.71 12.44
N PRO A 103 11.85 -28.62 12.80
CA PRO A 103 13.07 -28.70 13.59
C PRO A 103 12.83 -29.27 14.98
N ALA A 104 13.80 -30.05 15.51
CA ALA A 104 13.67 -30.69 16.83
C ALA A 104 13.50 -29.67 17.99
N ASN A 105 14.08 -28.48 17.85
CA ASN A 105 13.94 -27.39 18.83
C ASN A 105 12.55 -26.72 18.84
N TRP A 106 11.67 -27.09 17.90
CA TRP A 106 10.27 -26.66 17.90
C TRP A 106 9.34 -27.61 18.66
N LYS A 107 9.85 -28.74 19.16
CA LYS A 107 9.06 -29.67 19.96
C LYS A 107 8.38 -28.99 21.14
N GLY A 108 7.08 -29.17 21.28
CA GLY A 108 6.27 -28.56 22.34
C GLY A 108 5.91 -27.08 22.13
N LYS A 109 6.21 -26.53 20.97
CA LYS A 109 5.74 -25.20 20.54
C LYS A 109 4.51 -25.33 19.64
N GLN A 110 3.72 -24.28 19.55
CA GLN A 110 2.71 -24.12 18.50
C GLN A 110 3.42 -23.93 17.16
N ILE A 111 2.97 -24.61 16.12
CA ILE A 111 3.50 -24.48 14.75
C ILE A 111 2.39 -23.94 13.86
N VAL A 112 2.63 -22.78 13.29
CA VAL A 112 1.68 -22.09 12.40
C VAL A 112 2.20 -22.12 10.98
N LEU A 113 1.35 -22.52 10.06
CA LEU A 113 1.55 -22.45 8.62
C LEU A 113 0.93 -21.16 8.09
N HIS A 114 1.73 -20.32 7.46
CA HIS A 114 1.33 -19.03 6.92
C HIS A 114 1.40 -19.03 5.40
N PHE A 115 0.30 -18.60 4.76
CA PHE A 115 0.23 -18.23 3.36
C PHE A 115 -0.01 -16.72 3.26
N GLY A 116 0.88 -15.98 2.64
CA GLY A 116 0.77 -14.51 2.52
C GLY A 116 -0.34 -14.04 1.57
N GLY A 117 -0.73 -14.89 0.59
CA GLY A 117 -1.80 -14.61 -0.36
C GLY A 117 -1.96 -15.73 -1.38
N VAL A 118 -3.19 -16.21 -1.55
CA VAL A 118 -3.53 -17.32 -2.49
C VAL A 118 -4.81 -16.99 -3.25
N ALA A 119 -4.75 -16.95 -4.55
CA ALA A 119 -5.87 -16.60 -5.43
C ALA A 119 -6.54 -17.85 -6.03
N SER A 120 -7.88 -18.05 -5.81
CA SER A 120 -8.81 -17.26 -4.99
C SER A 120 -9.22 -17.97 -3.71
N ALA A 121 -9.22 -19.32 -3.68
CA ALA A 121 -9.56 -20.12 -2.51
C ALA A 121 -8.75 -21.40 -2.50
N PHE A 122 -8.52 -21.97 -1.32
CA PHE A 122 -7.72 -23.19 -1.22
C PHE A 122 -8.02 -24.03 0.01
N TYR A 123 -7.73 -25.31 -0.12
CA TYR A 123 -7.68 -26.29 0.96
C TYR A 123 -6.25 -26.67 1.28
N VAL A 124 -5.99 -27.01 2.55
CA VAL A 124 -4.68 -27.43 3.06
C VAL A 124 -4.78 -28.74 3.80
N TRP A 125 -3.84 -29.64 3.57
CA TRP A 125 -3.62 -30.88 4.30
C TRP A 125 -2.17 -30.99 4.77
N VAL A 126 -1.97 -31.58 5.93
CA VAL A 126 -0.65 -31.92 6.45
C VAL A 126 -0.66 -33.40 6.85
N ASN A 127 0.30 -34.18 6.34
CA ASN A 127 0.41 -35.61 6.57
C ASN A 127 -0.87 -36.41 6.26
N GLY A 128 -1.64 -35.99 5.25
CA GLY A 128 -2.90 -36.62 4.84
C GLY A 128 -4.15 -36.11 5.56
N GLU A 129 -3.98 -35.35 6.64
CA GLU A 129 -5.11 -34.83 7.44
C GLU A 129 -5.49 -33.42 6.96
N LYS A 130 -6.80 -33.16 6.79
CA LYS A 130 -7.32 -31.85 6.38
C LYS A 130 -7.16 -30.84 7.51
N VAL A 131 -6.39 -29.79 7.24
CA VAL A 131 -6.12 -28.70 8.19
C VAL A 131 -7.17 -27.60 8.11
N GLY A 132 -7.51 -27.15 6.88
CA GLY A 132 -8.46 -26.06 6.73
C GLY A 132 -8.71 -25.61 5.29
N TYR A 133 -9.42 -24.49 5.21
CA TYR A 133 -9.83 -23.79 3.99
C TYR A 133 -9.74 -22.28 4.21
N SER A 134 -9.40 -21.52 3.18
CA SER A 134 -9.44 -20.07 3.23
C SER A 134 -9.75 -19.45 1.87
N GLN A 135 -10.23 -18.20 1.91
CA GLN A 135 -10.45 -17.29 0.80
C GLN A 135 -9.79 -15.95 1.11
N ASP A 136 -9.94 -14.97 0.23
CA ASP A 136 -9.29 -13.68 0.19
C ASP A 136 -7.85 -13.78 -0.33
N SER A 137 -7.72 -13.43 -1.62
CA SER A 137 -6.45 -13.59 -2.36
C SER A 137 -5.33 -12.69 -1.87
N LYS A 138 -5.62 -11.63 -1.11
CA LYS A 138 -4.70 -10.52 -0.83
C LYS A 138 -4.37 -10.32 0.64
N THR A 139 -4.96 -11.14 1.52
CA THR A 139 -4.62 -11.16 2.94
C THR A 139 -4.08 -12.51 3.38
N PRO A 140 -3.28 -12.57 4.45
CA PRO A 140 -2.70 -13.82 4.93
C PRO A 140 -3.75 -14.81 5.44
N SER A 141 -3.44 -16.10 5.26
CA SER A 141 -4.16 -17.21 5.87
C SER A 141 -3.23 -18.01 6.74
N GLU A 142 -3.62 -18.23 8.00
CA GLU A 142 -2.81 -18.93 8.99
C GLU A 142 -3.54 -20.16 9.54
N PHE A 143 -2.80 -21.25 9.66
CA PHE A 143 -3.32 -22.53 10.16
C PHE A 143 -2.43 -23.06 11.26
N ASP A 144 -3.01 -23.41 12.42
CA ASP A 144 -2.32 -24.16 13.46
C ASP A 144 -2.16 -25.63 13.02
N ILE A 145 -0.96 -25.99 12.63
CA ILE A 145 -0.64 -27.35 12.20
C ILE A 145 -0.02 -28.21 13.31
N THR A 146 0.04 -27.71 14.54
CA THR A 146 0.61 -28.45 15.69
C THR A 146 0.02 -29.83 15.88
N PRO A 147 -1.32 -30.07 15.74
CA PRO A 147 -1.90 -31.39 15.87
C PRO A 147 -1.55 -32.36 14.74
N TYR A 148 -1.13 -31.87 13.59
CA TYR A 148 -0.94 -32.63 12.36
C TYR A 148 0.53 -32.87 12.03
N ALA A 149 1.44 -32.00 12.50
CA ALA A 149 2.86 -32.06 12.20
C ALA A 149 3.63 -32.90 13.23
N VAL A 150 4.66 -33.58 12.76
CA VAL A 150 5.61 -34.32 13.61
C VAL A 150 7.01 -33.73 13.51
N THR A 151 7.84 -33.89 14.54
CA THR A 151 9.26 -33.53 14.46
C THR A 151 9.94 -34.32 13.34
N GLY A 152 10.71 -33.65 12.50
CA GLY A 152 11.32 -34.25 11.31
C GLY A 152 10.44 -34.06 10.06
N GLN A 153 10.45 -35.04 9.18
CA GLN A 153 9.84 -34.95 7.86
C GLN A 153 8.29 -34.99 7.92
N ASN A 154 7.68 -34.08 7.21
CA ASN A 154 6.24 -33.97 7.01
C ASN A 154 5.92 -33.76 5.53
N GLU A 155 4.66 -33.97 5.14
CA GLU A 155 4.12 -33.62 3.83
C GLU A 155 3.06 -32.53 3.96
N ILE A 156 3.07 -31.56 3.03
CA ILE A 156 2.00 -30.60 2.84
C ILE A 156 1.39 -30.78 1.45
N ALA A 157 0.06 -30.76 1.39
CA ALA A 157 -0.71 -30.73 0.16
C ALA A 157 -1.64 -29.52 0.18
N VAL A 158 -1.74 -28.83 -0.95
CA VAL A 158 -2.61 -27.64 -1.12
C VAL A 158 -3.36 -27.77 -2.43
N GLN A 159 -4.66 -27.48 -2.42
CA GLN A 159 -5.48 -27.47 -3.62
C GLN A 159 -6.10 -26.08 -3.78
N VAL A 160 -5.69 -25.36 -4.81
CA VAL A 160 -6.09 -23.98 -5.10
C VAL A 160 -7.10 -23.96 -6.24
N PHE A 161 -8.17 -23.19 -6.05
CA PHE A 161 -9.24 -22.98 -7.02
C PHE A 161 -9.11 -21.56 -7.56
N LYS A 162 -9.00 -21.41 -8.89
CA LYS A 162 -8.92 -20.09 -9.54
C LYS A 162 -10.17 -19.27 -9.27
N PHE A 163 -11.33 -19.91 -9.30
CA PHE A 163 -12.62 -19.28 -9.07
C PHE A 163 -13.32 -19.94 -7.90
N SER A 164 -13.93 -19.13 -7.05
CA SER A 164 -14.69 -19.49 -5.87
C SER A 164 -15.83 -18.49 -5.66
N ASP A 165 -16.68 -18.71 -4.68
CA ASP A 165 -17.64 -17.69 -4.25
C ASP A 165 -16.95 -16.40 -3.82
N GLY A 166 -15.78 -16.49 -3.16
CA GLY A 166 -14.94 -15.34 -2.82
C GLY A 166 -14.47 -14.50 -4.01
N TYR A 167 -14.32 -15.11 -5.18
CA TYR A 167 -13.96 -14.42 -6.42
C TYR A 167 -15.00 -13.37 -6.86
N TYR A 168 -16.27 -13.52 -6.45
CA TYR A 168 -17.29 -12.50 -6.72
C TYR A 168 -17.07 -11.19 -5.97
N LEU A 169 -16.17 -11.16 -4.99
CA LEU A 169 -15.69 -9.94 -4.30
C LEU A 169 -14.31 -9.50 -4.77
N GLU A 170 -13.77 -10.08 -5.85
CA GLU A 170 -12.43 -9.80 -6.38
C GLU A 170 -12.50 -9.52 -7.89
N ASP A 171 -13.41 -8.59 -8.26
CA ASP A 171 -13.65 -8.21 -9.66
C ASP A 171 -12.86 -6.97 -10.09
N GLN A 172 -11.67 -6.77 -9.52
CA GLN A 172 -10.79 -5.64 -9.82
C GLN A 172 -10.42 -5.59 -11.32
N ASP A 173 -10.18 -4.39 -11.81
CA ASP A 173 -9.68 -4.13 -13.16
C ASP A 173 -8.19 -4.47 -13.25
N TYR A 174 -7.89 -5.76 -13.38
CA TYR A 174 -6.53 -6.28 -13.42
C TYR A 174 -6.46 -7.66 -14.09
N TRP A 175 -5.25 -8.18 -14.32
CA TRP A 175 -5.05 -9.51 -14.84
C TRP A 175 -5.61 -10.59 -13.92
N ARG A 176 -6.29 -11.58 -14.49
CA ARG A 176 -6.91 -12.70 -13.76
C ARG A 176 -5.92 -13.82 -13.58
N PHE A 177 -5.07 -13.70 -12.57
CA PHE A 177 -4.11 -14.72 -12.19
C PHE A 177 -4.61 -15.60 -11.05
N ALA A 178 -4.01 -16.80 -10.95
CA ALA A 178 -4.23 -17.72 -9.85
C ALA A 178 -2.90 -18.25 -9.28
N GLY A 179 -2.97 -18.90 -8.12
CA GLY A 179 -1.83 -19.53 -7.49
C GLY A 179 -1.46 -18.95 -6.13
N ILE A 180 -0.35 -19.43 -5.60
CA ILE A 180 0.22 -18.94 -4.34
C ILE A 180 1.14 -17.77 -4.68
N GLN A 181 0.65 -16.54 -4.51
CA GLN A 181 1.29 -15.33 -5.05
C GLN A 181 2.15 -14.57 -4.04
N ARG A 182 2.14 -14.96 -2.77
CA ARG A 182 3.00 -14.41 -1.72
C ARG A 182 3.66 -15.52 -0.92
N ASP A 183 4.60 -15.15 -0.05
CA ASP A 183 5.39 -16.06 0.76
C ASP A 183 4.56 -17.14 1.47
N VAL A 184 5.13 -18.36 1.52
CA VAL A 184 4.68 -19.45 2.38
C VAL A 184 5.77 -19.78 3.36
N TYR A 185 5.44 -19.87 4.65
CA TYR A 185 6.39 -20.22 5.68
C TYR A 185 5.73 -20.85 6.90
N LEU A 186 6.54 -21.54 7.66
CA LEU A 186 6.21 -21.97 9.02
C LEU A 186 6.82 -21.00 10.01
N TYR A 187 6.13 -20.80 11.11
CA TYR A 187 6.75 -20.22 12.27
C TYR A 187 6.27 -20.92 13.55
N ALA A 188 7.19 -21.00 14.52
CA ALA A 188 6.91 -21.60 15.81
C ALA A 188 6.64 -20.51 16.85
N ARG A 189 5.73 -20.76 17.77
CA ARG A 189 5.48 -19.91 18.94
C ARG A 189 5.71 -20.71 20.21
N PRO A 190 6.45 -20.19 21.20
CA PRO A 190 6.42 -20.74 22.55
C PRO A 190 4.99 -20.77 23.09
N ASN A 191 4.70 -21.65 24.04
CA ASN A 191 3.34 -21.79 24.58
C ASN A 191 2.78 -20.44 25.07
N ILE A 192 3.56 -19.71 25.86
CA ILE A 192 3.21 -18.32 26.20
C ILE A 192 3.91 -17.41 25.20
N HIS A 193 3.14 -16.65 24.46
CA HIS A 193 3.62 -15.73 23.43
C HIS A 193 2.77 -14.46 23.35
N VAL A 194 3.28 -13.43 22.72
CA VAL A 194 2.47 -12.28 22.30
C VAL A 194 1.60 -12.74 21.13
N ARG A 195 0.29 -12.72 21.32
CA ARG A 195 -0.68 -13.03 20.27
C ARG A 195 -0.85 -11.86 19.32
N ASP A 196 -1.04 -10.66 19.89
CA ASP A 196 -1.27 -9.44 19.15
C ASP A 196 -0.83 -8.22 19.98
N PHE A 197 -0.64 -7.11 19.31
CA PHE A 197 -0.47 -5.81 19.94
C PHE A 197 -1.01 -4.69 19.06
N GLU A 198 -1.41 -3.60 19.71
CA GLU A 198 -1.87 -2.39 19.04
C GLU A 198 -1.20 -1.17 19.66
N VAL A 199 -0.65 -0.33 18.78
CA VAL A 199 -0.02 0.94 19.14
C VAL A 199 -0.96 2.08 18.80
N VAL A 200 -1.22 2.95 19.77
CA VAL A 200 -1.95 4.20 19.56
C VAL A 200 -1.08 5.36 20.04
N THR A 201 -0.88 6.32 19.16
CA THR A 201 -0.11 7.55 19.45
C THR A 201 -1.08 8.72 19.41
N ASP A 202 -1.76 8.98 20.55
CA ASP A 202 -2.76 10.04 20.62
C ASP A 202 -2.08 11.39 20.87
N LEU A 203 -2.12 12.28 19.88
CA LEU A 203 -1.60 13.64 20.03
C LEU A 203 -2.62 14.52 20.74
N ASP A 204 -2.11 15.45 21.55
CA ASP A 204 -2.93 16.46 22.21
C ASP A 204 -3.63 17.39 21.20
N ASN A 205 -4.43 18.33 21.70
CA ASN A 205 -5.16 19.27 20.85
C ASN A 205 -4.28 20.32 20.17
N GLU A 206 -3.05 20.50 20.65
CA GLU A 206 -2.03 21.39 20.09
C GLU A 206 -1.07 20.66 19.15
N TYR A 207 -1.22 19.33 19.02
CA TYR A 207 -0.37 18.43 18.22
C TYR A 207 1.12 18.51 18.61
N LYS A 208 1.39 18.75 19.90
CA LYS A 208 2.73 18.95 20.42
C LYS A 208 3.20 17.77 21.25
N ASP A 209 2.38 17.32 22.19
CA ASP A 209 2.68 16.21 23.07
C ASP A 209 1.83 14.98 22.68
N ALA A 210 2.23 13.80 23.11
CA ALA A 210 1.53 12.58 22.77
C ALA A 210 1.39 11.62 23.95
N ASP A 211 0.26 10.94 24.04
CA ASP A 211 0.09 9.76 24.85
C ASP A 211 0.35 8.51 24.02
N PHE A 212 1.43 7.81 24.37
CA PHE A 212 1.75 6.51 23.80
C PHE A 212 1.00 5.44 24.56
N HIS A 213 0.12 4.73 23.85
CA HIS A 213 -0.56 3.54 24.35
C HIS A 213 -0.05 2.31 23.61
N LEU A 214 0.24 1.25 24.34
CA LEU A 214 0.50 -0.07 23.80
C LEU A 214 -0.42 -1.08 24.49
N TYR A 215 -1.31 -1.69 23.72
CA TYR A 215 -2.13 -2.81 24.14
C TYR A 215 -1.43 -4.10 23.69
N VAL A 216 -1.18 -5.02 24.64
CA VAL A 216 -0.54 -6.33 24.35
C VAL A 216 -1.49 -7.43 24.75
N GLU A 217 -1.74 -8.34 23.82
CA GLU A 217 -2.49 -9.56 24.10
C GLU A 217 -1.55 -10.76 24.11
N LEU A 218 -1.59 -11.52 25.20
CA LEU A 218 -0.84 -12.77 25.37
C LEU A 218 -1.73 -13.97 25.16
N ASP A 219 -1.16 -15.05 24.61
CA ASP A 219 -1.84 -16.33 24.50
C ASP A 219 -1.00 -17.46 25.12
N ASN A 220 -1.71 -18.55 25.50
CA ASN A 220 -1.10 -19.79 25.94
C ASN A 220 -1.61 -20.95 25.08
N ALA A 221 -0.79 -21.35 24.11
CA ALA A 221 -1.12 -22.36 23.09
C ALA A 221 -1.24 -23.80 23.62
N GLN A 222 -0.93 -24.09 24.89
CA GLN A 222 -1.01 -25.47 25.43
C GLN A 222 -2.41 -26.11 25.35
N ASN A 223 -3.44 -25.34 24.98
CA ASN A 223 -4.83 -25.81 24.97
C ASN A 223 -5.62 -25.25 23.76
N SER A 224 -5.03 -25.27 22.57
CA SER A 224 -5.62 -24.77 21.31
C SER A 224 -6.97 -25.37 20.92
N GLN A 225 -7.39 -26.49 21.56
CA GLN A 225 -8.71 -27.12 21.36
C GLN A 225 -9.80 -26.64 22.34
N ARG A 226 -9.54 -25.66 23.21
CA ARG A 226 -10.50 -25.14 24.18
C ARG A 226 -11.26 -23.93 23.68
N THR A 227 -12.51 -23.84 24.06
CA THR A 227 -13.42 -22.71 23.82
C THR A 227 -13.03 -21.43 24.57
N GLN A 228 -12.06 -21.46 25.49
CA GLN A 228 -11.56 -20.32 26.25
C GLN A 228 -10.03 -20.37 26.32
N THR A 229 -9.40 -19.26 25.99
CA THR A 229 -7.94 -19.06 26.13
C THR A 229 -7.55 -19.11 27.62
N PRO A 230 -6.61 -20.00 28.02
CA PRO A 230 -6.16 -20.05 29.40
C PRO A 230 -5.54 -18.75 29.84
N LYS A 231 -5.84 -18.30 31.08
CA LYS A 231 -5.24 -17.10 31.66
C LYS A 231 -3.72 -17.25 31.76
N VAL A 232 -3.01 -16.31 31.17
CA VAL A 232 -1.57 -16.16 31.35
C VAL A 232 -1.31 -15.42 32.66
N LYS A 233 -0.57 -16.06 33.57
CA LYS A 233 -0.18 -15.45 34.85
C LYS A 233 1.31 -15.54 35.05
N GLY A 234 1.91 -14.45 35.59
CA GLY A 234 3.31 -14.44 35.99
C GLY A 234 4.30 -14.24 34.86
N ALA A 235 3.86 -14.19 33.61
CA ALA A 235 4.68 -13.73 32.49
C ALA A 235 5.05 -12.24 32.69
N GLU A 236 6.26 -11.87 32.33
CA GLU A 236 6.75 -10.51 32.43
C GLU A 236 6.89 -9.90 31.03
N VAL A 237 6.27 -8.76 30.83
CA VAL A 237 6.36 -7.98 29.58
C VAL A 237 7.09 -6.67 29.87
N GLU A 238 8.17 -6.40 29.18
CA GLU A 238 8.90 -5.15 29.21
C GLU A 238 8.77 -4.46 27.84
N VAL A 239 8.46 -3.19 27.85
CA VAL A 239 8.37 -2.34 26.66
C VAL A 239 9.41 -1.25 26.75
N SER A 240 10.12 -0.99 25.65
CA SER A 240 11.01 0.16 25.53
C SER A 240 10.78 0.89 24.21
N LEU A 241 10.91 2.22 24.24
CA LEU A 241 10.94 3.09 23.07
C LEU A 241 12.33 3.71 22.94
N THR A 242 12.87 3.68 21.73
CA THR A 242 14.18 4.24 21.38
C THR A 242 13.99 5.22 20.22
N ASP A 243 14.56 6.41 20.33
CA ASP A 243 14.55 7.41 19.27
C ASP A 243 15.54 7.06 18.14
N LYS A 244 15.56 7.87 17.08
CA LYS A 244 16.43 7.66 15.92
C LYS A 244 17.92 7.81 16.21
N GLU A 245 18.29 8.50 17.30
CA GLU A 245 19.66 8.63 17.79
C GLU A 245 20.09 7.44 18.66
N GLY A 246 19.20 6.47 18.91
CA GLY A 246 19.46 5.28 19.73
C GLY A 246 19.28 5.51 21.24
N LYS A 247 18.70 6.65 21.65
CA LYS A 247 18.42 6.94 23.06
C LYS A 247 17.10 6.31 23.47
N VAL A 248 17.12 5.56 24.56
CA VAL A 248 15.91 5.01 25.17
C VAL A 248 15.15 6.14 25.87
N ILE A 249 13.95 6.46 25.41
CA ILE A 249 13.09 7.52 25.96
C ILE A 249 12.03 7.00 26.93
N TYR A 250 11.75 5.70 26.87
CA TYR A 250 10.79 5.04 27.76
C TYR A 250 11.15 3.59 27.98
N THR A 251 10.95 3.11 29.21
CA THR A 251 10.96 1.69 29.56
C THR A 251 9.99 1.45 30.70
N GLU A 252 9.15 0.43 30.56
CA GLU A 252 8.24 -0.04 31.60
C GLU A 252 8.15 -1.55 31.58
N ARG A 253 7.95 -2.14 32.78
CA ARG A 253 7.81 -3.59 32.95
C ARG A 253 6.56 -3.89 33.75
N GLN A 254 5.74 -4.79 33.24
CA GLN A 254 4.53 -5.26 33.90
C GLN A 254 4.52 -6.79 33.99
N ARG A 255 3.92 -7.33 35.07
CA ARG A 255 3.61 -8.75 35.21
C ARG A 255 2.17 -9.02 34.81
N ALA A 256 1.98 -10.00 33.91
CA ALA A 256 0.67 -10.42 33.46
C ALA A 256 -0.16 -11.00 34.61
N LYS A 257 -1.34 -10.45 34.81
CA LYS A 257 -2.39 -10.95 35.73
C LYS A 257 -3.43 -11.76 34.96
N ASP A 258 -3.55 -11.45 33.68
CA ASP A 258 -4.38 -12.13 32.68
C ASP A 258 -3.72 -11.99 31.29
N ASN A 259 -4.50 -12.15 30.21
CA ASN A 259 -3.99 -12.17 28.84
C ASN A 259 -3.79 -10.76 28.24
N LYS A 260 -4.22 -9.69 28.91
CA LYS A 260 -4.19 -8.33 28.37
C LYS A 260 -3.36 -7.41 29.26
N LEU A 261 -2.45 -6.66 28.64
CA LEU A 261 -1.67 -5.62 29.28
C LEU A 261 -1.85 -4.32 28.53
N HIS A 262 -1.80 -3.22 29.26
CA HIS A 262 -1.83 -1.87 28.70
C HIS A 262 -0.70 -1.04 29.30
N PHE A 263 0.13 -0.51 28.42
CA PHE A 263 1.19 0.43 28.75
C PHE A 263 0.78 1.82 28.29
N LEU A 264 0.99 2.82 29.16
CA LEU A 264 0.65 4.21 28.88
C LEU A 264 1.82 5.10 29.29
N LYS A 265 2.26 5.97 28.39
CA LYS A 265 3.32 6.93 28.65
C LYS A 265 3.06 8.25 27.94
N HIS A 266 3.02 9.32 28.69
CA HIS A 266 3.07 10.67 28.15
C HIS A 266 4.49 10.97 27.61
N ILE A 267 4.59 11.40 26.35
CA ILE A 267 5.83 11.76 25.66
C ILE A 267 5.75 13.23 25.28
N GLU A 268 6.63 14.04 25.89
CA GLU A 268 6.73 15.48 25.61
C GLU A 268 7.41 15.71 24.24
N ALA A 269 6.79 16.48 23.37
CA ALA A 269 7.28 16.95 22.09
C ALA A 269 7.98 15.86 21.23
N PRO A 270 7.36 14.70 20.97
CA PRO A 270 7.96 13.70 20.11
C PRO A 270 8.14 14.24 18.69
N LEU A 271 9.14 13.74 17.98
CA LEU A 271 9.24 13.98 16.54
C LEU A 271 8.08 13.27 15.83
N LEU A 272 7.22 14.06 15.20
CA LEU A 272 6.03 13.53 14.54
C LEU A 272 6.36 12.86 13.20
N TRP A 273 5.61 11.83 12.85
CA TRP A 273 5.67 11.17 11.56
C TRP A 273 4.74 11.86 10.56
N SER A 274 5.25 12.15 9.36
CA SER A 274 4.48 12.55 8.19
C SER A 274 5.15 12.04 6.93
N ALA A 275 4.47 12.11 5.76
CA ALA A 275 5.08 11.74 4.49
C ALA A 275 6.26 12.66 4.10
N GLU A 276 6.33 13.88 4.65
CA GLU A 276 7.45 14.80 4.46
C GLU A 276 8.60 14.55 5.45
N LYS A 277 8.28 14.20 6.69
CA LYS A 277 9.24 13.95 7.77
C LYS A 277 8.88 12.61 8.46
N PRO A 278 9.34 11.47 7.91
CA PRO A 278 8.98 10.14 8.39
C PRO A 278 9.80 9.75 9.62
N ASN A 279 9.62 10.49 10.71
CA ASN A 279 10.30 10.21 11.97
C ASN A 279 9.74 8.96 12.63
N LEU A 280 10.58 7.96 12.84
CA LEU A 280 10.22 6.70 13.46
C LEU A 280 10.97 6.49 14.76
N TYR A 281 10.29 5.84 15.68
CA TYR A 281 10.84 5.33 16.94
C TYR A 281 10.85 3.81 16.87
N GLN A 282 11.84 3.20 17.51
CA GLN A 282 11.92 1.76 17.63
C GLN A 282 11.27 1.30 18.93
N MET A 283 10.18 0.54 18.83
CA MET A 283 9.52 -0.09 19.97
C MET A 283 10.01 -1.54 20.09
N MET A 284 10.43 -1.92 21.30
CA MET A 284 10.80 -3.29 21.64
C MET A 284 9.86 -3.83 22.70
N ILE A 285 9.19 -4.95 22.39
CA ILE A 285 8.45 -5.75 23.36
C ILE A 285 9.32 -6.95 23.75
N THR A 286 9.60 -7.11 25.03
CA THR A 286 10.33 -8.27 25.57
C THR A 286 9.39 -9.08 26.46
N LEU A 287 9.08 -10.29 26.08
CA LEU A 287 8.26 -11.22 26.86
C LEU A 287 9.17 -12.26 27.53
N ARG A 288 9.08 -12.39 28.86
CA ARG A 288 9.76 -13.43 29.65
C ARG A 288 8.73 -14.33 30.29
N ALA A 289 8.76 -15.60 29.90
CA ALA A 289 7.83 -16.60 30.44
C ALA A 289 8.46 -18.00 30.40
N ASN A 290 8.25 -18.82 31.42
CA ASN A 290 8.70 -20.21 31.49
C ASN A 290 10.20 -20.40 31.16
N GLY A 291 11.07 -19.46 31.61
CA GLY A 291 12.51 -19.49 31.35
C GLY A 291 12.93 -19.12 29.93
N GLN A 292 12.00 -18.70 29.09
CA GLN A 292 12.26 -18.25 27.72
C GLN A 292 12.08 -16.74 27.62
N THR A 293 12.86 -16.11 26.72
CA THR A 293 12.71 -14.69 26.39
C THR A 293 12.44 -14.56 24.90
N GLN A 294 11.45 -13.73 24.55
CA GLN A 294 11.08 -13.40 23.19
C GLN A 294 11.20 -11.88 23.00
N TYR A 295 11.74 -11.45 21.88
CA TYR A 295 11.89 -10.07 21.49
C TYR A 295 11.11 -9.79 20.22
N ILE A 296 10.29 -8.75 20.21
CA ILE A 296 9.55 -8.25 19.04
C ILE A 296 9.90 -6.79 18.90
N CYS A 297 10.39 -6.39 17.73
CA CYS A 297 10.75 -5.01 17.44
C CYS A 297 9.90 -4.48 16.29
N ARG A 298 9.39 -3.24 16.43
CA ARG A 298 8.63 -2.53 15.41
C ARG A 298 8.98 -1.05 15.40
N ASN A 299 9.01 -0.49 14.20
CA ASN A 299 9.00 0.93 14.02
C ASN A 299 7.61 1.48 14.27
N ILE A 300 7.51 2.58 15.00
CA ILE A 300 6.27 3.31 15.26
C ILE A 300 6.47 4.78 14.94
N GLY A 301 5.40 5.48 14.56
CA GLY A 301 5.41 6.91 14.32
C GLY A 301 4.35 7.63 15.15
N PHE A 302 4.71 8.75 15.76
CA PHE A 302 3.74 9.61 16.43
C PHE A 302 2.98 10.41 15.38
N ARG A 303 1.70 10.13 15.21
CA ARG A 303 0.86 10.72 14.17
C ARG A 303 -0.61 10.67 14.57
N LYS A 304 -1.36 11.73 14.21
CA LYS A 304 -2.82 11.79 14.26
C LYS A 304 -3.38 12.10 12.87
N SER A 305 -4.36 11.33 12.42
CA SER A 305 -5.14 11.57 11.21
C SER A 305 -6.61 11.73 11.59
N GLU A 306 -7.23 12.82 11.19
CA GLU A 306 -8.60 13.14 11.60
C GLU A 306 -9.30 14.06 10.60
N ILE A 307 -10.64 14.12 10.66
CA ILE A 307 -11.44 15.10 9.90
C ILE A 307 -11.89 16.22 10.84
N LYS A 308 -11.52 17.46 10.53
CA LYS A 308 -12.00 18.67 11.20
C LYS A 308 -12.32 19.75 10.18
N HIS A 309 -13.41 20.46 10.37
CA HIS A 309 -13.83 21.58 9.52
C HIS A 309 -13.88 21.24 8.03
N ALA A 310 -14.39 20.04 7.70
CA ALA A 310 -14.43 19.50 6.35
C ALA A 310 -13.02 19.39 5.69
N GLN A 311 -11.99 19.12 6.48
CA GLN A 311 -10.64 18.88 6.03
C GLN A 311 -10.04 17.62 6.69
N LEU A 312 -9.28 16.87 5.93
CA LEU A 312 -8.39 15.84 6.44
C LEU A 312 -7.15 16.53 7.03
N LEU A 313 -6.90 16.29 8.29
CA LEU A 313 -5.71 16.79 8.96
C LEU A 313 -4.76 15.63 9.27
N VAL A 314 -3.48 15.83 9.02
CA VAL A 314 -2.40 15.01 9.57
C VAL A 314 -1.59 15.89 10.52
N ASN A 315 -1.50 15.50 11.78
CA ASN A 315 -0.82 16.29 12.82
C ASN A 315 -1.29 17.76 12.85
N GLY A 316 -2.59 17.98 12.69
CA GLY A 316 -3.20 19.30 12.69
C GLY A 316 -3.04 20.11 11.39
N GLN A 317 -2.33 19.61 10.39
CA GLN A 317 -2.13 20.29 9.10
C GLN A 317 -3.07 19.74 8.03
N PRO A 318 -3.76 20.62 7.26
CA PRO A 318 -4.67 20.21 6.19
C PRO A 318 -3.90 19.79 4.92
N VAL A 319 -3.29 18.63 4.96
CA VAL A 319 -2.41 18.13 3.89
C VAL A 319 -3.15 17.93 2.58
N TYR A 320 -2.44 18.13 1.46
CA TYR A 320 -2.91 17.75 0.15
C TYR A 320 -2.53 16.30 -0.18
N ILE A 321 -3.46 15.56 -0.76
CA ILE A 321 -3.24 14.21 -1.28
C ILE A 321 -2.79 14.32 -2.75
N LYS A 322 -1.50 14.27 -2.97
CA LYS A 322 -0.83 14.22 -4.28
C LYS A 322 -0.55 12.77 -4.61
N GLY A 323 -1.63 12.04 -4.89
CA GLY A 323 -1.64 10.60 -4.86
C GLY A 323 -1.68 9.91 -6.21
N VAL A 324 -1.40 8.61 -6.16
CA VAL A 324 -1.60 7.65 -7.25
C VAL A 324 -2.30 6.39 -6.73
N ASN A 325 -3.07 5.74 -7.59
CA ASN A 325 -3.53 4.38 -7.38
C ASN A 325 -2.43 3.40 -7.79
N ARG A 326 -2.23 2.32 -7.04
CA ARG A 326 -1.16 1.36 -7.33
C ARG A 326 -1.67 -0.07 -7.29
N HIS A 327 -1.60 -0.75 -8.43
CA HIS A 327 -1.66 -2.20 -8.49
C HIS A 327 -0.30 -2.84 -8.18
N GLU A 328 -0.31 -4.01 -7.53
CA GLU A 328 0.86 -4.89 -7.47
C GLU A 328 1.02 -5.58 -8.83
N HIS A 329 1.99 -5.13 -9.62
CA HIS A 329 2.25 -5.64 -10.95
C HIS A 329 3.75 -5.71 -11.24
N ASP A 330 4.17 -6.88 -11.74
CA ASP A 330 5.47 -7.14 -12.31
C ASP A 330 5.30 -7.69 -13.72
N PRO A 331 5.98 -7.14 -14.76
CA PRO A 331 5.78 -7.55 -16.14
C PRO A 331 6.25 -8.99 -16.45
N TYR A 332 7.03 -9.60 -15.58
CA TYR A 332 7.57 -10.96 -15.74
C TYR A 332 6.91 -11.97 -14.79
N HIS A 333 6.38 -11.51 -13.66
CA HIS A 333 5.88 -12.37 -12.58
C HIS A 333 4.40 -12.11 -12.22
N GLY A 334 3.70 -11.22 -12.95
CA GLY A 334 2.28 -10.92 -12.72
C GLY A 334 2.05 -10.18 -11.40
N HIS A 335 1.30 -10.77 -10.46
CA HIS A 335 1.02 -10.19 -9.14
C HIS A 335 2.07 -10.53 -8.07
N VAL A 336 3.15 -11.19 -8.44
CA VAL A 336 4.28 -11.45 -7.52
C VAL A 336 5.28 -10.30 -7.64
N VAL A 337 5.34 -9.46 -6.62
CA VAL A 337 6.24 -8.30 -6.56
C VAL A 337 7.32 -8.52 -5.51
N ASP A 338 8.53 -8.04 -5.77
CA ASP A 338 9.65 -8.10 -4.84
C ASP A 338 9.91 -6.75 -4.16
N GLU A 339 10.74 -6.76 -3.11
CA GLU A 339 11.10 -5.55 -2.37
C GLU A 339 11.82 -4.52 -3.25
N ALA A 340 12.64 -4.97 -4.20
CA ALA A 340 13.39 -4.08 -5.08
C ALA A 340 12.45 -3.26 -5.98
N SER A 341 11.39 -3.89 -6.52
CA SER A 341 10.38 -3.20 -7.32
C SER A 341 9.54 -2.25 -6.47
N MET A 342 9.20 -2.60 -5.22
CA MET A 342 8.51 -1.71 -4.28
C MET A 342 9.35 -0.46 -3.95
N ILE A 343 10.64 -0.63 -3.67
CA ILE A 343 11.56 0.50 -3.42
C ILE A 343 11.68 1.38 -4.68
N ARG A 344 11.75 0.78 -5.87
CA ARG A 344 11.81 1.52 -7.12
C ARG A 344 10.55 2.34 -7.37
N ASP A 345 9.37 1.78 -7.08
CA ASP A 345 8.10 2.52 -7.15
C ASP A 345 8.13 3.74 -6.21
N LEU A 346 8.51 3.56 -4.94
CA LEU A 346 8.61 4.65 -3.96
C LEU A 346 9.64 5.71 -4.37
N GLU A 347 10.80 5.30 -4.87
CA GLU A 347 11.84 6.22 -5.36
C GLU A 347 11.30 7.12 -6.46
N LEU A 348 10.66 6.54 -7.48
CA LEU A 348 10.06 7.28 -8.59
C LEU A 348 8.91 8.19 -8.12
N MET A 349 8.07 7.70 -7.20
CA MET A 349 7.00 8.52 -6.62
C MET A 349 7.57 9.76 -5.92
N LYS A 350 8.58 9.59 -5.06
CA LYS A 350 9.23 10.71 -4.35
C LYS A 350 9.91 11.68 -5.30
N GLN A 351 10.59 11.20 -6.36
CA GLN A 351 11.22 12.03 -7.40
C GLN A 351 10.20 12.83 -8.21
N ASN A 352 8.94 12.42 -8.23
CA ASN A 352 7.84 13.07 -8.95
C ASN A 352 6.81 13.74 -8.04
N ASN A 353 7.19 14.08 -6.79
CA ASN A 353 6.39 14.83 -5.82
C ASN A 353 5.07 14.13 -5.38
N ILE A 354 4.98 12.83 -5.57
CA ILE A 354 3.85 12.02 -5.10
C ILE A 354 4.05 11.73 -3.62
N ASN A 355 3.01 11.94 -2.81
CA ASN A 355 3.07 11.78 -1.36
C ASN A 355 2.07 10.76 -0.81
N SER A 356 1.21 10.19 -1.66
CA SER A 356 0.15 9.28 -1.24
C SER A 356 -0.08 8.15 -2.23
N VAL A 357 -0.38 6.96 -1.72
CA VAL A 357 -0.79 5.79 -2.51
C VAL A 357 -2.11 5.27 -1.97
N ARG A 358 -3.09 5.03 -2.86
CA ARG A 358 -4.21 4.14 -2.57
C ARG A 358 -3.84 2.75 -3.04
N THR A 359 -3.93 1.77 -2.14
CA THR A 359 -3.64 0.36 -2.46
C THR A 359 -4.81 -0.23 -3.25
N SER A 360 -4.92 0.14 -4.50
CA SER A 360 -6.01 -0.24 -5.39
C SER A 360 -5.86 -1.67 -5.88
N HIS A 361 -6.82 -2.58 -5.67
CA HIS A 361 -8.00 -2.40 -4.81
C HIS A 361 -8.00 -3.50 -3.77
N TYR A 362 -6.90 -3.61 -3.02
CA TYR A 362 -6.64 -4.66 -2.03
C TYR A 362 -5.43 -4.33 -1.16
N PRO A 363 -5.31 -4.92 0.03
CA PRO A 363 -4.12 -4.79 0.86
C PRO A 363 -2.89 -5.32 0.12
N ASN A 364 -1.86 -4.47 0.01
CA ASN A 364 -0.59 -4.82 -0.65
C ASN A 364 0.25 -5.78 0.20
N ASP A 365 1.40 -6.21 -0.31
CA ASP A 365 2.38 -6.98 0.47
C ASP A 365 2.72 -6.24 1.78
N PRO A 366 2.80 -6.94 2.93
CA PRO A 366 3.11 -6.28 4.21
C PRO A 366 4.38 -5.44 4.20
N ARG A 367 5.37 -5.80 3.37
CA ARG A 367 6.61 -5.05 3.24
C ARG A 367 6.41 -3.65 2.65
N TRP A 368 5.39 -3.47 1.79
CA TRP A 368 5.02 -2.17 1.24
C TRP A 368 4.74 -1.12 2.32
N TYR A 369 3.99 -1.48 3.35
CA TYR A 369 3.64 -0.56 4.44
C TYR A 369 4.87 -0.21 5.29
N GLU A 370 5.74 -1.18 5.59
CA GLU A 370 7.00 -0.90 6.29
C GLU A 370 7.89 0.08 5.48
N LEU A 371 7.94 -0.08 4.17
CA LEU A 371 8.68 0.84 3.29
C LEU A 371 8.02 2.23 3.23
N CYS A 372 6.68 2.30 3.20
CA CYS A 372 5.94 3.56 3.28
C CYS A 372 6.16 4.28 4.61
N ASP A 373 6.24 3.55 5.73
CA ASP A 373 6.59 4.10 7.04
C ASP A 373 8.00 4.71 7.04
N ILE A 374 8.97 4.00 6.46
CA ILE A 374 10.39 4.39 6.44
C ILE A 374 10.63 5.60 5.51
N TYR A 375 10.07 5.55 4.32
CA TYR A 375 10.36 6.55 3.28
C TYR A 375 9.36 7.71 3.21
N GLY A 376 8.29 7.65 4.01
CA GLY A 376 7.29 8.71 4.11
C GLY A 376 6.34 8.74 2.91
N MET A 377 5.33 7.87 2.93
CA MET A 377 4.24 7.83 1.95
C MET A 377 2.93 7.66 2.71
N TYR A 378 1.96 8.54 2.50
CA TYR A 378 0.60 8.34 3.02
C TYR A 378 -0.05 7.17 2.30
N VAL A 379 -0.77 6.34 3.03
CA VAL A 379 -1.47 5.19 2.47
C VAL A 379 -2.97 5.28 2.77
N VAL A 380 -3.76 5.12 1.71
CA VAL A 380 -5.16 4.74 1.80
C VAL A 380 -5.19 3.23 1.62
N ASP A 381 -5.42 2.50 2.71
CA ASP A 381 -5.42 1.04 2.71
C ASP A 381 -6.80 0.51 2.41
N GLU A 382 -6.93 -0.31 1.35
CA GLU A 382 -8.22 -0.70 0.81
C GLU A 382 -8.49 -2.19 0.98
N ALA A 383 -9.68 -2.50 1.48
CA ALA A 383 -10.16 -3.87 1.63
C ALA A 383 -10.34 -4.54 0.26
N ASN A 384 -9.99 -5.82 0.16
CA ASN A 384 -10.11 -6.61 -1.06
C ASN A 384 -11.58 -6.93 -1.37
N ILE A 385 -12.35 -5.90 -1.72
CA ILE A 385 -13.79 -5.98 -2.00
C ILE A 385 -14.09 -5.18 -3.25
N GLU A 386 -14.40 -5.89 -4.34
CA GLU A 386 -14.94 -5.32 -5.57
C GLU A 386 -15.90 -6.29 -6.24
N SER A 387 -17.06 -5.78 -6.68
CA SER A 387 -18.05 -6.57 -7.41
C SER A 387 -18.67 -5.81 -8.58
N HIS A 388 -17.85 -5.08 -9.31
CA HIS A 388 -18.22 -4.18 -10.41
C HIS A 388 -19.14 -4.84 -11.43
N GLY A 389 -18.82 -6.06 -11.86
CA GLY A 389 -19.61 -6.83 -12.83
C GLY A 389 -21.00 -7.24 -12.34
N MET A 390 -21.31 -7.12 -11.04
CA MET A 390 -22.69 -7.30 -10.55
C MET A 390 -23.59 -6.10 -10.82
N GLY A 391 -22.99 -4.90 -11.06
CA GLY A 391 -23.69 -3.65 -11.22
C GLY A 391 -24.04 -2.98 -9.89
N TYR A 392 -24.57 -1.75 -9.96
CA TYR A 392 -24.74 -0.88 -8.80
C TYR A 392 -26.20 -0.79 -8.28
N LYS A 393 -27.15 -1.47 -8.93
CA LYS A 393 -28.53 -1.44 -8.47
C LYS A 393 -28.67 -2.15 -7.13
N PRO A 394 -29.51 -1.63 -6.19
CA PRO A 394 -29.64 -2.20 -4.85
C PRO A 394 -30.07 -3.67 -4.78
N ASP A 395 -30.77 -4.16 -5.80
CA ASP A 395 -31.22 -5.55 -5.94
C ASP A 395 -30.20 -6.47 -6.62
N GLN A 396 -29.08 -5.92 -7.10
CA GLN A 396 -28.04 -6.64 -7.85
C GLN A 396 -26.69 -6.62 -7.14
N CYS A 397 -26.30 -5.46 -6.56
CA CYS A 397 -25.00 -5.29 -5.94
C CYS A 397 -24.83 -6.14 -4.68
N LEU A 398 -23.69 -6.79 -4.52
CA LEU A 398 -23.40 -7.62 -3.34
C LEU A 398 -23.27 -6.80 -2.07
N ALA A 399 -22.97 -5.50 -2.17
CA ALA A 399 -22.92 -4.59 -1.03
C ALA A 399 -24.26 -4.46 -0.29
N ASN A 400 -25.39 -4.75 -0.96
CA ASN A 400 -26.72 -4.66 -0.38
C ASN A 400 -27.39 -6.03 -0.18
N GLN A 401 -26.64 -7.13 -0.23
CA GLN A 401 -27.17 -8.49 0.02
C GLN A 401 -26.64 -8.98 1.37
N PRO A 402 -27.47 -9.06 2.42
CA PRO A 402 -27.05 -9.37 3.79
C PRO A 402 -26.30 -10.70 3.96
N GLU A 403 -26.55 -11.69 3.10
CA GLU A 403 -25.87 -12.98 3.11
C GLU A 403 -24.37 -12.88 2.82
N TRP A 404 -23.90 -11.81 2.20
CA TRP A 404 -22.49 -11.52 1.94
C TRP A 404 -21.80 -10.74 3.08
N GLN A 405 -22.55 -10.24 4.08
CA GLN A 405 -22.03 -9.37 5.13
C GLN A 405 -20.81 -9.96 5.84
N LYS A 406 -20.85 -11.26 6.15
CA LYS A 406 -19.74 -11.93 6.81
C LYS A 406 -18.44 -11.88 5.99
N ALA A 407 -18.52 -12.05 4.67
CA ALA A 407 -17.38 -11.97 3.78
C ALA A 407 -16.81 -10.54 3.69
N PHE A 408 -17.69 -9.52 3.70
CA PHE A 408 -17.27 -8.12 3.75
C PHE A 408 -16.54 -7.80 5.05
N ILE A 409 -17.09 -8.18 6.20
CA ILE A 409 -16.46 -7.95 7.50
C ILE A 409 -15.14 -8.71 7.61
N ASP A 410 -15.07 -9.98 7.21
CA ASP A 410 -13.85 -10.79 7.28
C ASP A 410 -12.68 -10.13 6.51
N ARG A 411 -12.94 -9.61 5.30
CA ARG A 411 -11.94 -8.92 4.48
C ARG A 411 -11.48 -7.59 5.11
N THR A 412 -12.41 -6.83 5.65
CA THR A 412 -12.14 -5.57 6.36
C THR A 412 -11.36 -5.81 7.66
N GLU A 413 -11.75 -6.82 8.45
CA GLU A 413 -11.08 -7.22 9.67
C GLU A 413 -9.64 -7.66 9.40
N ARG A 414 -9.40 -8.51 8.39
CA ARG A 414 -8.06 -8.98 8.04
C ARG A 414 -7.13 -7.85 7.60
N MET A 415 -7.61 -6.91 6.79
CA MET A 415 -6.87 -5.71 6.44
C MET A 415 -6.49 -4.92 7.70
N PHE A 416 -7.48 -4.56 8.50
CA PHE A 416 -7.30 -3.76 9.71
C PHE A 416 -6.34 -4.41 10.71
N GLU A 417 -6.57 -5.65 11.09
CA GLU A 417 -5.76 -6.37 12.09
C GLU A 417 -4.30 -6.54 11.65
N ARG A 418 -4.07 -6.68 10.36
CA ARG A 418 -2.72 -6.77 9.79
C ARG A 418 -1.98 -5.43 9.84
N ASP A 419 -2.67 -4.34 9.46
CA ASP A 419 -2.01 -3.08 9.09
C ASP A 419 -2.24 -1.94 10.11
N LYS A 420 -3.01 -2.16 11.17
CA LYS A 420 -3.39 -1.16 12.18
C LYS A 420 -2.23 -0.40 12.84
N ASN A 421 -1.04 -1.01 12.91
CA ASN A 421 0.14 -0.44 13.57
C ASN A 421 1.03 0.41 12.65
N HIS A 422 0.69 0.55 11.36
CA HIS A 422 1.48 1.33 10.40
C HIS A 422 1.12 2.83 10.46
N PRO A 423 2.07 3.73 10.77
CA PRO A 423 1.79 5.17 10.77
C PRO A 423 1.47 5.72 9.39
N CYS A 424 1.91 5.07 8.30
CA CYS A 424 1.60 5.49 6.93
C CYS A 424 0.12 5.35 6.57
N VAL A 425 -0.62 4.43 7.19
CA VAL A 425 -2.06 4.26 6.95
C VAL A 425 -2.81 5.41 7.64
N ILE A 426 -3.29 6.35 6.85
CA ILE A 426 -4.00 7.55 7.32
C ILE A 426 -5.50 7.54 7.05
N ILE A 427 -5.95 6.67 6.14
CA ILE A 427 -7.35 6.46 5.75
C ILE A 427 -7.57 4.97 5.53
N TRP A 428 -8.69 4.44 6.02
CA TRP A 428 -9.19 3.12 5.66
C TRP A 428 -10.19 3.22 4.50
N SER A 429 -10.06 2.35 3.51
CA SER A 429 -11.01 2.25 2.39
C SER A 429 -11.79 0.94 2.46
N LEU A 430 -13.12 1.05 2.35
CA LEU A 430 -14.00 -0.11 2.51
C LEU A 430 -13.99 -1.05 1.29
N GLY A 431 -13.55 -0.58 0.13
CA GLY A 431 -13.51 -1.33 -1.12
C GLY A 431 -13.75 -0.42 -2.31
N ASN A 432 -13.91 -1.02 -3.47
CA ASN A 432 -14.04 -0.37 -4.76
C ASN A 432 -15.28 -0.87 -5.52
N GLU A 433 -15.88 -0.05 -6.35
CA GLU A 433 -16.90 -0.32 -7.39
C GLU A 433 -17.83 -1.51 -7.12
N THR A 434 -18.45 -1.54 -5.95
CA THR A 434 -19.30 -2.65 -5.48
C THR A 434 -20.77 -2.23 -5.32
N GLY A 435 -21.06 -0.94 -5.54
CA GLY A 435 -22.34 -0.35 -5.20
C GLY A 435 -22.44 -0.04 -3.71
N SER A 436 -23.62 0.33 -3.25
CA SER A 436 -23.82 0.84 -1.90
C SER A 436 -24.89 0.05 -1.16
N GLY A 437 -24.62 -0.31 0.10
CA GLY A 437 -25.61 -1.09 0.86
C GLY A 437 -25.24 -1.39 2.30
N CYS A 438 -26.03 -2.28 2.91
CA CYS A 438 -25.94 -2.63 4.32
C CYS A 438 -24.60 -3.24 4.72
N ASN A 439 -23.87 -3.89 3.78
CA ASN A 439 -22.61 -4.53 4.07
C ASN A 439 -21.49 -3.51 4.29
N PHE A 440 -21.44 -2.43 3.48
CA PHE A 440 -20.51 -1.33 3.73
C PHE A 440 -20.87 -0.53 4.98
N GLN A 441 -22.16 -0.39 5.30
CA GLN A 441 -22.55 0.20 6.57
C GLN A 441 -22.02 -0.62 7.76
N ALA A 442 -22.04 -1.96 7.66
CA ALA A 442 -21.54 -2.84 8.69
C ALA A 442 -20.01 -2.77 8.83
N THR A 443 -19.26 -2.74 7.72
CA THR A 443 -17.79 -2.63 7.74
C THR A 443 -17.31 -1.26 8.24
N TYR A 444 -18.00 -0.17 7.87
CA TYR A 444 -17.77 1.16 8.42
C TYR A 444 -17.92 1.19 9.93
N ALA A 445 -19.05 0.67 10.44
CA ALA A 445 -19.32 0.61 11.86
C ALA A 445 -18.28 -0.27 12.59
N TRP A 446 -17.84 -1.36 11.95
CA TRP A 446 -16.82 -2.24 12.50
C TRP A 446 -15.47 -1.54 12.68
N ILE A 447 -14.97 -0.82 11.65
CA ILE A 447 -13.70 -0.08 11.76
C ILE A 447 -13.78 0.97 12.87
N HIS A 448 -14.82 1.79 12.90
CA HIS A 448 -14.97 2.82 13.93
C HIS A 448 -15.08 2.26 15.36
N ALA A 449 -15.57 1.03 15.50
CA ALA A 449 -15.64 0.35 16.80
C ALA A 449 -14.28 -0.23 17.23
N HIS A 450 -13.36 -0.54 16.30
CA HIS A 450 -12.13 -1.27 16.57
C HIS A 450 -10.86 -0.41 16.42
N ASP A 451 -10.84 0.58 15.54
CA ASP A 451 -9.68 1.48 15.39
C ASP A 451 -9.61 2.50 16.52
N ARG A 452 -8.79 2.21 17.52
CA ARG A 452 -8.56 3.14 18.65
C ARG A 452 -7.89 4.45 18.21
N SER A 453 -7.19 4.45 17.09
CA SER A 453 -6.62 5.67 16.50
C SER A 453 -7.65 6.54 15.80
N GLN A 454 -8.90 6.05 15.62
CA GLN A 454 -10.04 6.76 15.00
C GLN A 454 -9.69 7.40 13.64
N ARG A 455 -8.95 6.67 12.81
CA ARG A 455 -8.60 7.13 11.46
C ARG A 455 -9.87 7.27 10.61
N PRO A 456 -9.90 8.25 9.69
CA PRO A 456 -11.00 8.40 8.75
C PRO A 456 -11.20 7.15 7.88
N VAL A 457 -12.46 6.91 7.53
CA VAL A 457 -12.89 5.82 6.65
C VAL A 457 -13.52 6.42 5.40
N HIS A 458 -13.16 5.93 4.22
CA HIS A 458 -13.85 6.30 2.99
C HIS A 458 -14.53 5.12 2.28
N SER A 459 -15.62 5.43 1.58
CA SER A 459 -16.36 4.52 0.72
C SER A 459 -16.81 5.29 -0.51
N GLU A 460 -16.25 4.94 -1.67
CA GLU A 460 -16.46 5.68 -2.92
C GLU A 460 -17.94 5.63 -3.36
N ASP A 461 -18.56 4.46 -3.31
CA ASP A 461 -19.96 4.24 -3.69
C ASP A 461 -20.99 4.89 -2.74
N SER A 462 -20.55 5.33 -1.57
CA SER A 462 -21.43 5.96 -0.58
C SER A 462 -21.84 7.38 -0.96
N GLY A 463 -21.04 8.07 -1.77
CA GLY A 463 -21.25 9.46 -2.11
C GLY A 463 -21.27 10.36 -0.86
N LYS A 464 -21.70 11.62 -1.02
CA LYS A 464 -21.73 12.61 0.09
C LYS A 464 -22.97 12.55 0.99
N ASN A 465 -23.95 11.75 0.66
CA ASN A 465 -25.25 11.74 1.33
C ASN A 465 -25.50 10.47 2.17
N ARG A 466 -24.53 9.59 2.31
CA ARG A 466 -24.69 8.34 3.05
C ARG A 466 -23.84 8.33 4.32
N PRO A 467 -24.30 7.67 5.41
CA PRO A 467 -23.68 7.79 6.73
C PRO A 467 -22.50 6.83 6.97
N PHE A 468 -21.87 6.30 5.93
CA PHE A 468 -20.77 5.34 6.07
C PHE A 468 -19.54 5.71 5.23
N THR A 469 -19.25 7.02 5.20
CA THR A 469 -18.00 7.59 4.70
C THR A 469 -17.71 8.89 5.44
N ASP A 470 -16.45 9.14 5.80
CA ASP A 470 -15.99 10.40 6.42
C ASP A 470 -15.46 11.38 5.35
N ILE A 471 -15.22 10.89 4.14
CA ILE A 471 -14.64 11.63 3.02
C ILE A 471 -15.52 11.45 1.80
N PHE A 472 -15.86 12.54 1.13
CA PHE A 472 -16.42 12.45 -0.21
C PHE A 472 -15.32 12.13 -1.20
N CYS A 473 -15.28 10.89 -1.69
CA CYS A 473 -14.20 10.35 -2.50
C CYS A 473 -14.70 9.83 -3.87
N PRO A 474 -15.28 10.69 -4.71
CA PRO A 474 -15.84 10.27 -5.99
C PRO A 474 -14.73 10.03 -7.03
N MET A 475 -15.08 9.25 -8.08
CA MET A 475 -14.23 9.05 -9.24
C MET A 475 -14.51 10.05 -10.35
N TYR A 476 -13.44 10.51 -11.04
CA TYR A 476 -13.47 11.25 -12.32
C TYR A 476 -14.45 12.44 -12.39
N LYS A 477 -14.71 13.09 -11.27
CA LYS A 477 -15.61 14.27 -11.26
C LYS A 477 -14.94 15.46 -11.94
N LYS A 478 -15.73 16.19 -12.71
CA LYS A 478 -15.33 17.43 -13.37
C LYS A 478 -15.16 18.57 -12.35
N ILE A 479 -14.41 19.59 -12.74
CA ILE A 479 -14.06 20.76 -11.91
C ILE A 479 -15.31 21.45 -11.34
N ASP A 480 -16.40 21.56 -12.10
CA ASP A 480 -17.66 22.15 -11.64
C ASP A 480 -18.27 21.41 -10.44
N VAL A 481 -18.14 20.08 -10.38
CA VAL A 481 -18.61 19.28 -9.23
C VAL A 481 -17.76 19.58 -7.99
N LEU A 482 -16.45 19.74 -8.15
CA LEU A 482 -15.52 20.11 -7.07
C LEU A 482 -15.89 21.50 -6.51
N ILE A 483 -16.07 22.47 -7.39
CA ILE A 483 -16.47 23.84 -7.02
C ILE A 483 -17.83 23.83 -6.30
N ASN A 484 -18.80 23.09 -6.82
CA ASN A 484 -20.12 22.97 -6.20
C ASN A 484 -20.01 22.35 -4.80
N HIS A 485 -19.20 21.31 -4.61
CA HIS A 485 -18.97 20.75 -3.28
C HIS A 485 -18.42 21.80 -2.32
N ALA A 486 -17.39 22.54 -2.73
CA ALA A 486 -16.73 23.54 -1.89
C ALA A 486 -17.63 24.73 -1.52
N LEU A 487 -18.57 25.11 -2.40
CA LEU A 487 -19.46 26.29 -2.19
C LEU A 487 -20.70 25.99 -1.36
N TYR A 488 -21.17 24.74 -1.28
CA TYR A 488 -22.41 24.38 -0.59
C TYR A 488 -22.20 23.86 0.84
N LEU A 489 -21.40 24.57 1.65
CA LEU A 489 -21.14 24.29 3.06
C LEU A 489 -20.79 22.82 3.30
N PRO A 490 -19.66 22.34 2.82
CA PRO A 490 -19.28 20.95 2.94
C PRO A 490 -19.12 20.53 4.41
N THR A 491 -19.59 19.34 4.74
CA THR A 491 -19.43 18.72 6.06
C THR A 491 -18.25 17.74 6.11
N MET A 492 -17.73 17.37 4.95
CA MET A 492 -16.59 16.45 4.78
C MET A 492 -15.66 16.95 3.68
N PRO A 493 -14.36 16.59 3.70
CA PRO A 493 -13.44 16.91 2.61
C PRO A 493 -13.81 16.15 1.33
N LEU A 494 -13.42 16.70 0.17
CA LEU A 494 -13.43 15.99 -1.10
C LEU A 494 -11.99 15.60 -1.45
N ILE A 495 -11.77 14.29 -1.59
CA ILE A 495 -10.52 13.70 -2.04
C ILE A 495 -10.89 12.69 -3.13
N LEU A 496 -10.50 12.95 -4.37
CA LEU A 496 -10.82 12.05 -5.49
C LEU A 496 -10.10 10.71 -5.29
N CYS A 497 -10.84 9.60 -5.14
CA CYS A 497 -10.19 8.29 -5.07
C CYS A 497 -9.57 7.90 -6.42
N GLU A 498 -10.17 8.38 -7.53
CA GLU A 498 -9.61 8.24 -8.87
C GLU A 498 -9.88 9.49 -9.72
N TYR A 499 -8.85 9.94 -10.44
CA TYR A 499 -8.98 11.01 -11.44
C TYR A 499 -7.84 10.97 -12.46
N ALA A 500 -7.89 11.84 -13.48
CA ALA A 500 -6.83 12.05 -14.46
C ALA A 500 -6.33 10.73 -15.09
N HIS A 501 -7.23 9.89 -15.57
CA HIS A 501 -6.94 8.58 -16.16
C HIS A 501 -5.77 8.63 -17.14
N ALA A 502 -4.67 7.92 -16.83
CA ALA A 502 -3.37 8.11 -17.47
C ALA A 502 -3.15 7.22 -18.71
N MET A 503 -4.21 6.75 -19.34
CA MET A 503 -4.14 5.91 -20.54
C MET A 503 -3.80 6.74 -21.79
N GLY A 504 -2.76 6.34 -22.51
CA GLY A 504 -2.37 6.98 -23.77
C GLY A 504 -1.90 8.42 -23.60
N ASN A 505 -2.28 9.30 -24.53
CA ASN A 505 -2.04 10.75 -24.41
C ASN A 505 -3.11 11.39 -23.53
N SER A 506 -2.83 11.57 -22.26
CA SER A 506 -3.80 11.84 -21.20
C SER A 506 -3.24 12.78 -20.12
N VAL A 507 -3.92 12.88 -18.97
CA VAL A 507 -3.56 13.74 -17.83
C VAL A 507 -3.61 15.24 -18.19
N GLY A 508 -4.43 15.60 -19.18
CA GLY A 508 -4.72 17.00 -19.50
C GLY A 508 -5.54 17.68 -18.41
N ASN A 509 -5.46 19.00 -18.33
CA ASN A 509 -6.15 19.86 -17.36
C ASN A 509 -5.78 19.58 -15.88
N LEU A 510 -4.68 18.87 -15.61
CA LEU A 510 -4.28 18.58 -14.23
C LEU A 510 -4.03 19.88 -13.45
N GLN A 511 -3.40 20.87 -14.06
CA GLN A 511 -3.17 22.18 -13.44
C GLN A 511 -4.49 22.89 -13.09
N ASP A 512 -5.51 22.82 -13.98
CA ASP A 512 -6.82 23.45 -13.72
C ASP A 512 -7.53 22.83 -12.51
N TYR A 513 -7.39 21.50 -12.32
CA TYR A 513 -7.87 20.83 -11.10
C TYR A 513 -7.15 21.36 -9.87
N TRP A 514 -5.82 21.48 -9.94
CA TRP A 514 -5.02 21.88 -8.77
C TRP A 514 -5.17 23.35 -8.43
N ASP A 515 -5.41 24.23 -9.41
CA ASP A 515 -5.77 25.63 -9.16
C ASP A 515 -7.06 25.76 -8.32
N ILE A 516 -8.02 24.86 -8.55
CA ILE A 516 -9.26 24.83 -7.79
C ILE A 516 -9.06 24.13 -6.45
N ILE A 517 -8.31 23.02 -6.41
CA ILE A 517 -8.02 22.30 -5.17
C ILE A 517 -7.27 23.20 -4.18
N GLU A 518 -6.27 23.93 -4.62
CA GLU A 518 -5.53 24.85 -3.75
C GLU A 518 -6.35 26.11 -3.35
N LYS A 519 -7.43 26.42 -4.06
CA LYS A 519 -8.28 27.57 -3.78
C LYS A 519 -9.29 27.33 -2.66
N TYR A 520 -9.81 26.11 -2.52
CA TYR A 520 -10.89 25.79 -1.60
C TYR A 520 -10.44 24.80 -0.53
N PRO A 521 -10.53 25.14 0.77
CA PRO A 521 -10.01 24.32 1.87
C PRO A 521 -10.56 22.89 1.95
N SER A 522 -11.83 22.68 1.54
CA SER A 522 -12.46 21.35 1.57
C SER A 522 -12.09 20.45 0.40
N LEU A 523 -11.26 20.95 -0.55
CA LEU A 523 -10.74 20.16 -1.66
C LEU A 523 -9.27 19.80 -1.34
N GLN A 524 -8.94 18.53 -1.30
CA GLN A 524 -7.61 18.12 -0.83
C GLN A 524 -6.88 17.17 -1.78
N GLY A 525 -7.20 17.19 -3.08
CA GLY A 525 -6.49 16.42 -4.10
C GLY A 525 -7.13 15.10 -4.43
N GLY A 526 -6.31 14.08 -4.67
CA GLY A 526 -6.79 12.76 -5.04
C GLY A 526 -5.68 11.84 -5.54
N HIS A 527 -6.07 10.64 -6.02
CA HIS A 527 -5.18 9.61 -6.52
C HIS A 527 -5.38 9.43 -8.03
N ILE A 528 -4.34 9.67 -8.82
CA ILE A 528 -4.38 9.48 -10.27
C ILE A 528 -4.55 7.99 -10.59
N TRP A 529 -5.39 7.65 -11.53
CA TRP A 529 -5.52 6.31 -12.09
C TRP A 529 -4.62 6.20 -13.33
N ASP A 530 -3.60 5.33 -13.36
CA ASP A 530 -2.98 4.72 -12.21
C ASP A 530 -1.44 4.87 -12.27
N TRP A 531 -0.71 4.15 -11.42
CA TRP A 531 0.74 4.29 -11.30
C TRP A 531 1.50 3.64 -12.45
N VAL A 532 1.22 2.37 -12.77
CA VAL A 532 2.04 1.57 -13.68
C VAL A 532 1.20 0.83 -14.71
N ASP A 533 1.60 0.90 -15.99
CA ASP A 533 1.01 0.04 -17.03
C ASP A 533 1.10 -1.43 -16.61
N GLN A 534 -0.01 -2.15 -16.69
CA GLN A 534 -0.06 -3.58 -16.38
C GLN A 534 0.29 -4.44 -17.60
N GLY A 535 1.28 -4.04 -18.40
CA GLY A 535 1.77 -4.80 -19.54
C GLY A 535 2.60 -6.00 -19.10
N LEU A 536 2.45 -7.13 -19.81
CA LEU A 536 3.26 -8.33 -19.60
C LEU A 536 4.33 -8.45 -20.68
N TYR A 537 5.54 -8.89 -20.31
CA TYR A 537 6.62 -9.08 -21.25
C TYR A 537 6.26 -10.17 -22.29
N ASN A 538 6.39 -9.84 -23.57
CA ASN A 538 6.23 -10.81 -24.66
C ASN A 538 7.11 -10.44 -25.86
N LYS A 539 7.22 -11.37 -26.80
CA LYS A 539 7.94 -11.22 -28.07
C LYS A 539 7.03 -11.65 -29.22
N THR A 540 7.16 -10.92 -30.33
CA THR A 540 6.59 -11.32 -31.61
C THR A 540 7.33 -12.54 -32.18
N ASP A 541 6.78 -13.20 -33.22
CA ASP A 541 7.38 -14.35 -33.87
C ASP A 541 8.77 -14.05 -34.48
N ASP A 542 9.02 -12.79 -34.88
CA ASP A 542 10.31 -12.30 -35.36
C ASP A 542 11.26 -11.85 -34.22
N GLY A 543 10.85 -12.10 -32.97
CA GLY A 543 11.68 -11.89 -31.77
C GLY A 543 11.71 -10.45 -31.23
N LYS A 544 10.90 -9.52 -31.77
CA LYS A 544 10.80 -8.16 -31.24
C LYS A 544 10.02 -8.14 -29.96
N PHE A 545 10.55 -7.42 -28.99
CA PHE A 545 9.93 -7.19 -27.69
C PHE A 545 8.70 -6.27 -27.79
N TYR A 546 7.68 -6.56 -26.98
CA TYR A 546 6.53 -5.67 -26.73
C TYR A 546 5.90 -5.96 -25.37
N TRP A 547 5.12 -4.98 -24.86
CA TRP A 547 4.27 -5.18 -23.69
C TRP A 547 2.92 -5.73 -24.13
N ALA A 548 2.64 -6.98 -23.80
CA ALA A 548 1.37 -7.62 -24.10
C ALA A 548 0.26 -7.06 -23.18
N TYR A 549 -0.93 -6.94 -23.73
CA TYR A 549 -2.14 -6.55 -23.03
C TYR A 549 -3.27 -7.57 -23.22
N GLY A 550 -4.48 -7.26 -22.74
CA GLY A 550 -5.62 -8.20 -22.81
C GLY A 550 -5.90 -8.70 -24.22
N GLY A 551 -6.01 -10.02 -24.37
CA GLY A 551 -6.21 -10.72 -25.64
C GLY A 551 -4.93 -11.26 -26.28
N ASP A 552 -3.75 -10.69 -25.99
CA ASP A 552 -2.50 -11.10 -26.66
C ASP A 552 -1.97 -12.48 -26.22
N LEU A 553 -2.31 -12.91 -25.00
CA LEU A 553 -1.74 -14.10 -24.35
C LEU A 553 -2.76 -15.23 -24.17
N ALA A 554 -3.98 -15.05 -24.61
CA ALA A 554 -5.06 -16.01 -24.42
C ALA A 554 -5.62 -16.49 -25.77
N PRO A 555 -6.21 -17.71 -25.84
CA PRO A 555 -6.86 -18.21 -27.05
C PRO A 555 -7.99 -17.27 -27.53
N GLU A 556 -8.23 -17.28 -28.85
CA GLU A 556 -9.34 -16.55 -29.43
C GLU A 556 -10.67 -16.90 -28.76
N GLY A 557 -11.49 -15.87 -28.50
CA GLY A 557 -12.77 -16.00 -27.78
C GLY A 557 -12.66 -15.91 -26.26
N THR A 558 -11.46 -15.80 -25.69
CA THR A 558 -11.29 -15.48 -24.26
C THR A 558 -11.77 -14.06 -23.99
N PRO A 559 -12.57 -13.82 -22.94
CA PRO A 559 -12.97 -12.46 -22.56
C PRO A 559 -11.77 -11.52 -22.40
N SER A 560 -11.87 -10.31 -22.97
CA SER A 560 -10.77 -9.34 -22.93
C SER A 560 -11.29 -7.91 -22.96
N SER A 561 -10.65 -7.04 -22.16
CA SER A 561 -10.79 -5.57 -22.22
C SER A 561 -9.63 -4.92 -22.97
N ALA A 562 -8.93 -5.68 -23.82
CA ALA A 562 -7.84 -5.23 -24.68
C ALA A 562 -6.77 -4.42 -23.92
N ASN A 563 -6.36 -3.26 -24.45
CA ASN A 563 -5.30 -2.43 -23.89
C ASN A 563 -5.73 -1.52 -22.73
N PHE A 564 -6.91 -1.75 -22.13
CA PHE A 564 -7.39 -0.92 -21.02
C PHE A 564 -6.51 -1.03 -19.77
N CYS A 565 -5.72 -2.09 -19.64
CA CYS A 565 -4.70 -2.24 -18.59
C CYS A 565 -3.44 -1.36 -18.76
N MET A 566 -3.31 -0.61 -19.88
CA MET A 566 -2.16 0.23 -20.20
C MET A 566 -2.43 1.69 -19.81
N ASN A 567 -2.77 1.93 -18.57
CA ASN A 567 -3.27 3.20 -18.04
C ASN A 567 -2.36 3.82 -16.96
N GLY A 568 -1.10 3.38 -16.86
CA GLY A 568 -0.14 3.88 -15.90
C GLY A 568 0.52 5.21 -16.28
N LEU A 569 0.96 5.97 -15.26
CA LEU A 569 1.85 7.14 -15.39
C LEU A 569 3.25 6.75 -15.86
N ILE A 570 3.64 5.50 -15.61
CA ILE A 570 4.90 4.90 -16.04
C ILE A 570 4.64 3.58 -16.76
N ALA A 571 5.57 3.16 -17.60
CA ALA A 571 5.49 1.88 -18.28
C ALA A 571 5.70 0.69 -17.33
N ALA A 572 5.37 -0.52 -17.77
CA ALA A 572 5.45 -1.75 -16.98
C ALA A 572 6.85 -2.00 -16.40
N ASP A 573 7.92 -1.61 -17.12
CA ASP A 573 9.32 -1.68 -16.67
C ASP A 573 9.78 -0.49 -15.83
N ARG A 574 8.86 0.39 -15.42
CA ARG A 574 9.12 1.62 -14.68
C ARG A 574 9.81 2.72 -15.48
N THR A 575 9.86 2.62 -16.80
CA THR A 575 10.27 3.73 -17.68
C THR A 575 9.24 4.85 -17.60
N LEU A 576 9.72 6.10 -17.48
CA LEU A 576 8.84 7.28 -17.36
C LEU A 576 8.12 7.56 -18.68
N LYS A 577 6.80 7.74 -18.61
CA LYS A 577 5.99 8.21 -19.75
C LYS A 577 5.90 9.74 -19.75
N PRO A 578 5.61 10.40 -20.90
CA PRO A 578 5.66 11.87 -20.98
C PRO A 578 4.81 12.60 -19.94
N HIS A 579 3.62 12.11 -19.62
CA HIS A 579 2.69 12.78 -18.71
C HIS A 579 3.11 12.76 -17.22
N ILE A 580 4.08 11.92 -16.81
CA ILE A 580 4.61 12.00 -15.44
C ILE A 580 5.33 13.33 -15.17
N HIS A 581 5.89 13.96 -16.20
CA HIS A 581 6.54 15.25 -16.06
C HIS A 581 5.53 16.37 -15.76
N GLU A 582 4.32 16.30 -16.33
CA GLU A 582 3.22 17.21 -15.97
C GLU A 582 2.80 16.98 -14.52
N VAL A 583 2.65 15.72 -14.09
CA VAL A 583 2.34 15.39 -12.69
C VAL A 583 3.40 15.95 -11.75
N LYS A 584 4.68 15.74 -12.04
CA LYS A 584 5.80 16.30 -11.26
C LYS A 584 5.72 17.81 -11.12
N ARG A 585 5.40 18.52 -12.20
CA ARG A 585 5.27 19.97 -12.24
C ARG A 585 4.09 20.46 -11.41
N VAL A 586 2.92 19.83 -11.56
CA VAL A 586 1.70 20.24 -10.86
C VAL A 586 1.78 19.90 -9.36
N TYR A 587 2.39 18.76 -9.02
CA TYR A 587 2.52 18.29 -7.63
C TYR A 587 3.67 18.94 -6.85
N GLN A 588 4.49 19.78 -7.47
CA GLN A 588 5.63 20.40 -6.77
C GLN A 588 5.21 21.21 -5.54
N ASN A 589 6.05 21.18 -4.51
CA ASN A 589 5.80 21.85 -3.22
C ASN A 589 6.48 23.21 -3.07
N MET A 590 7.03 23.73 -4.15
CA MET A 590 7.71 25.03 -4.19
C MET A 590 7.25 25.79 -5.42
N ALA A 591 6.93 27.07 -5.26
CA ALA A 591 6.55 27.93 -6.36
C ALA A 591 7.47 29.15 -6.42
N PHE A 592 7.73 29.63 -7.65
CA PHE A 592 8.59 30.76 -7.93
C PHE A 592 7.79 31.84 -8.66
N ARG A 593 8.02 33.07 -8.30
CA ARG A 593 7.51 34.24 -9.03
C ARG A 593 8.59 35.31 -9.16
N LEU A 594 8.98 35.67 -10.38
CA LEU A 594 9.85 36.80 -10.64
C LEU A 594 9.05 38.07 -10.37
N LEU A 595 9.49 38.88 -9.40
CA LEU A 595 8.89 40.18 -9.10
C LEU A 595 9.56 41.32 -9.87
N ASP A 596 10.88 41.33 -9.92
CA ASP A 596 11.66 42.32 -10.64
C ASP A 596 12.99 41.72 -11.12
N TYR A 597 13.22 41.75 -12.42
CA TYR A 597 14.44 41.22 -13.01
C TYR A 597 15.67 42.11 -12.69
N HIS A 598 15.51 43.44 -12.76
CA HIS A 598 16.62 44.37 -12.59
C HIS A 598 17.08 44.44 -11.14
N GLU A 599 16.15 44.40 -10.21
CA GLU A 599 16.42 44.35 -8.77
C GLU A 599 16.75 42.96 -8.26
N GLY A 600 16.61 41.95 -9.11
CA GLY A 600 16.86 40.54 -8.76
C GLY A 600 15.90 39.99 -7.71
N LEU A 601 14.64 40.42 -7.69
CA LEU A 601 13.64 40.03 -6.69
C LEU A 601 12.84 38.82 -7.14
N VAL A 602 12.96 37.76 -6.37
CA VAL A 602 12.23 36.48 -6.57
C VAL A 602 11.41 36.17 -5.34
N GLU A 603 10.13 35.94 -5.52
CA GLU A 603 9.26 35.42 -4.49
C GLU A 603 9.27 33.90 -4.54
N LEU A 604 9.50 33.27 -3.39
CA LEU A 604 9.35 31.84 -3.18
C LEU A 604 8.14 31.57 -2.27
N ARG A 605 7.31 30.60 -2.65
CA ARG A 605 6.22 30.09 -1.79
C ARG A 605 6.52 28.65 -1.42
N ASN A 606 6.59 28.39 -0.10
CA ASN A 606 6.71 27.05 0.46
C ASN A 606 5.32 26.43 0.62
N LYS A 607 5.03 25.38 -0.14
CA LYS A 607 3.75 24.64 -0.12
C LYS A 607 3.83 23.36 0.72
N PHE A 608 5.00 23.02 1.28
CA PHE A 608 5.13 21.94 2.26
C PHE A 608 4.37 22.27 3.56
N PHE A 609 3.96 21.25 4.28
CA PHE A 609 3.28 21.40 5.58
C PHE A 609 4.23 21.21 6.78
N PHE A 610 5.34 20.49 6.59
CA PHE A 610 6.26 20.12 7.66
C PHE A 610 7.74 20.39 7.35
N THR A 611 8.05 20.86 6.13
CA THR A 611 9.44 21.00 5.65
C THR A 611 9.79 22.45 5.41
N ASN A 612 10.96 22.89 5.93
CA ASN A 612 11.54 24.19 5.66
C ASN A 612 12.32 24.16 4.32
N LEU A 613 12.31 25.26 3.57
CA LEU A 613 13.03 25.34 2.28
C LEU A 613 14.56 25.40 2.44
N ASN A 614 15.11 25.53 3.63
CA ASN A 614 16.56 25.44 3.87
C ASN A 614 17.14 24.04 3.60
N ASP A 615 16.29 23.03 3.43
CA ASP A 615 16.64 21.67 3.02
C ASP A 615 16.96 21.54 1.52
N PHE A 616 16.78 22.62 0.73
CA PHE A 616 16.91 22.60 -0.74
C PHE A 616 17.93 23.65 -1.24
N ASP A 617 18.49 23.37 -2.42
CA ASP A 617 19.29 24.30 -3.20
C ASP A 617 18.44 24.95 -4.29
N PHE A 618 18.54 26.28 -4.42
CA PHE A 618 17.80 27.07 -5.40
C PHE A 618 18.77 27.65 -6.45
N THR A 619 18.53 27.37 -7.71
CA THR A 619 19.35 27.83 -8.82
C THR A 619 18.48 28.44 -9.90
N TRP A 620 19.12 29.26 -10.74
CA TRP A 620 18.48 29.84 -11.93
C TRP A 620 19.40 29.76 -13.16
N ARG A 621 18.78 29.74 -14.35
CA ARG A 621 19.46 29.84 -15.66
C ARG A 621 18.74 30.84 -16.52
N LEU A 622 19.51 31.74 -17.13
CA LEU A 622 19.05 32.62 -18.19
C LEU A 622 19.34 31.93 -19.52
N GLU A 623 18.33 31.80 -20.35
CA GLU A 623 18.46 31.20 -21.69
C GLU A 623 17.99 32.17 -22.76
N GLY A 624 18.66 32.14 -23.93
CA GLY A 624 18.27 32.83 -25.17
C GLY A 624 18.09 31.79 -26.27
N ASN A 625 16.87 31.63 -26.80
CA ASN A 625 16.52 30.59 -27.78
C ASN A 625 17.02 29.17 -27.41
N GLY A 626 17.01 28.83 -26.13
CA GLY A 626 17.43 27.52 -25.60
C GLY A 626 18.93 27.41 -25.26
N GLU A 627 19.75 28.42 -25.57
CA GLU A 627 21.16 28.46 -25.17
C GLU A 627 21.32 29.12 -23.80
N VAL A 628 22.08 28.49 -22.89
CA VAL A 628 22.34 29.03 -21.54
C VAL A 628 23.32 30.22 -21.68
N LEU A 629 22.85 31.40 -21.32
CA LEU A 629 23.63 32.65 -21.35
C LEU A 629 24.30 32.95 -20.00
N ALA A 630 23.63 32.59 -18.90
CA ALA A 630 24.12 32.75 -17.54
C ALA A 630 23.40 31.84 -16.59
N GLN A 631 23.99 31.59 -15.43
CA GLN A 631 23.38 30.83 -14.35
C GLN A 631 23.85 31.29 -12.97
N GLY A 632 23.08 31.04 -11.95
CA GLY A 632 23.42 31.45 -10.58
C GLY A 632 22.56 30.73 -9.54
N ARG A 633 22.63 31.25 -8.31
CA ARG A 633 21.93 30.67 -7.14
C ARG A 633 21.09 31.74 -6.44
N ILE A 634 20.08 31.31 -5.73
CA ILE A 634 19.37 32.08 -4.71
C ILE A 634 19.86 31.56 -3.39
N ASP A 635 20.68 32.33 -2.69
CA ASP A 635 21.31 31.88 -1.44
C ASP A 635 20.48 32.25 -0.22
N ASN A 636 20.81 31.61 0.91
CA ASN A 636 20.23 31.86 2.23
C ASN A 636 18.70 31.73 2.28
N VAL A 637 18.15 30.75 1.54
CA VAL A 637 16.71 30.44 1.61
C VAL A 637 16.44 29.72 2.91
N ASP A 638 15.76 30.41 3.83
CA ASP A 638 15.22 29.87 5.07
C ASP A 638 13.76 30.30 5.17
N LEU A 639 12.87 29.43 4.73
CA LEU A 639 11.44 29.71 4.60
C LEU A 639 10.63 28.58 5.22
N PRO A 640 10.03 28.79 6.39
CA PRO A 640 9.18 27.78 7.05
C PRO A 640 8.01 27.31 6.16
N ALA A 641 7.46 26.15 6.52
CA ALA A 641 6.31 25.56 5.86
C ALA A 641 5.14 26.55 5.73
N GLN A 642 4.43 26.51 4.60
CA GLN A 642 3.26 27.33 4.28
C GLN A 642 3.51 28.85 4.19
N GLN A 643 4.76 29.29 4.21
CA GLN A 643 5.10 30.72 4.12
C GLN A 643 5.53 31.14 2.72
N THR A 644 5.46 32.45 2.47
CA THR A 644 5.95 33.12 1.26
C THR A 644 7.03 34.13 1.69
N GLY A 645 8.14 34.17 0.92
CA GLY A 645 9.25 35.08 1.18
C GLY A 645 9.83 35.66 -0.09
N ILE A 646 10.45 36.83 0.01
CA ILE A 646 11.12 37.49 -1.12
C ILE A 646 12.63 37.39 -0.91
N PHE A 647 13.32 36.88 -1.92
CA PHE A 647 14.77 36.67 -1.93
C PHE A 647 15.39 37.51 -3.04
N ARG A 648 16.60 37.97 -2.80
CA ARG A 648 17.36 38.76 -3.78
C ARG A 648 18.48 37.90 -4.34
N THR A 649 18.64 37.95 -5.68
CA THR A 649 19.79 37.42 -6.43
C THR A 649 20.24 38.43 -7.48
N GLN A 650 21.35 38.17 -8.14
CA GLN A 650 21.85 39.07 -9.20
C GLN A 650 21.67 38.39 -10.55
N PHE A 651 20.88 39.01 -11.43
CA PHE A 651 20.77 38.61 -12.81
C PHE A 651 21.69 39.49 -13.70
N PRO A 652 22.25 38.93 -14.78
CA PRO A 652 23.08 39.72 -15.70
C PRO A 652 22.25 40.74 -16.51
N THR A 653 22.85 41.83 -16.91
CA THR A 653 22.19 42.74 -17.84
C THR A 653 22.01 42.06 -19.20
N ILE A 654 20.78 42.08 -19.74
CA ILE A 654 20.49 41.55 -21.06
C ILE A 654 20.65 42.64 -22.11
N HIS A 655 21.54 42.42 -23.06
CA HIS A 655 21.63 43.19 -24.31
C HIS A 655 20.81 42.46 -25.37
N SER A 656 19.59 42.98 -25.65
CA SER A 656 18.63 42.31 -26.54
C SER A 656 19.19 42.15 -27.97
N THR A 657 19.22 40.91 -28.46
CA THR A 657 19.57 40.54 -29.83
C THR A 657 18.29 40.33 -30.64
N GLU A 658 18.28 40.73 -31.91
CA GLU A 658 17.13 40.56 -32.80
C GLU A 658 16.78 39.09 -32.96
N GLY A 659 15.49 38.74 -32.83
CA GLY A 659 14.96 37.39 -32.98
C GLY A 659 15.24 36.44 -31.79
N VAL A 660 15.85 36.94 -30.70
CA VAL A 660 16.11 36.12 -29.53
C VAL A 660 15.01 36.28 -28.47
N GLU A 661 14.39 35.20 -28.09
CA GLU A 661 13.50 35.14 -26.93
C GLU A 661 14.31 34.75 -25.68
N TYR A 662 14.09 35.45 -24.59
CA TYR A 662 14.81 35.24 -23.33
C TYR A 662 13.88 34.62 -22.29
N TYR A 663 14.39 33.56 -21.60
CA TYR A 663 13.70 32.86 -20.54
C TYR A 663 14.59 32.78 -19.31
N LEU A 664 13.99 32.97 -18.15
CA LEU A 664 14.61 32.71 -16.86
C LEU A 664 13.98 31.44 -16.24
N ASN A 665 14.80 30.44 -16.07
CA ASN A 665 14.38 29.16 -15.50
C ASN A 665 14.87 29.07 -14.07
N PHE A 666 13.98 28.78 -13.13
CA PHE A 666 14.27 28.50 -11.73
C PHE A 666 14.21 27.01 -11.45
N TYR A 667 15.04 26.52 -10.54
CA TYR A 667 15.08 25.13 -10.12
C TYR A 667 15.25 25.03 -8.61
N ALA A 668 14.60 24.06 -7.98
CA ALA A 668 14.87 23.64 -6.63
C ALA A 668 15.25 22.16 -6.61
N SER A 669 16.36 21.84 -5.94
CA SER A 669 16.92 20.49 -5.89
C SER A 669 17.21 20.10 -4.45
N GLN A 670 17.16 18.79 -4.16
CA GLN A 670 17.52 18.22 -2.88
C GLN A 670 18.97 18.61 -2.53
N LYS A 671 19.19 19.14 -1.33
CA LYS A 671 20.49 19.63 -0.90
C LYS A 671 21.43 18.52 -0.44
N ARG A 672 20.88 17.47 0.14
CA ARG A 672 21.61 16.31 0.67
C ARG A 672 20.81 15.03 0.42
N ASP A 673 21.45 13.88 0.54
CA ASP A 673 20.74 12.59 0.50
C ASP A 673 19.73 12.53 1.66
N GLU A 674 18.47 12.24 1.36
CA GLU A 674 17.40 12.05 2.34
C GLU A 674 16.46 10.93 1.88
N GLY A 675 16.46 9.82 2.60
CA GLY A 675 15.67 8.64 2.21
C GLY A 675 16.05 8.13 0.82
N LEU A 676 15.08 8.12 -0.10
CA LEU A 676 15.27 7.71 -1.50
C LEU A 676 15.70 8.86 -2.42
N LEU A 677 15.68 10.09 -1.94
CA LEU A 677 16.08 11.26 -2.73
C LEU A 677 17.58 11.53 -2.57
N LYS A 678 18.29 11.62 -3.68
CA LYS A 678 19.70 11.96 -3.73
C LYS A 678 19.93 13.45 -3.84
N ALA A 679 21.05 13.94 -3.30
CA ALA A 679 21.49 15.31 -3.50
C ALA A 679 21.49 15.65 -5.00
N GLY A 680 20.99 16.84 -5.34
CA GLY A 680 20.84 17.29 -6.73
C GLY A 680 19.57 16.80 -7.43
N THR A 681 18.74 15.94 -6.83
CA THR A 681 17.44 15.57 -7.42
C THR A 681 16.56 16.82 -7.50
N GLN A 682 16.22 17.23 -8.72
CA GLN A 682 15.33 18.37 -8.99
C GLN A 682 13.90 17.99 -8.61
N LEU A 683 13.27 18.81 -7.75
CA LEU A 683 11.90 18.60 -7.27
C LEU A 683 10.93 19.70 -7.73
N ALA A 684 11.42 20.88 -8.07
CA ALA A 684 10.58 21.93 -8.60
C ALA A 684 11.32 22.74 -9.68
N SER A 685 10.53 23.33 -10.57
CA SER A 685 11.02 24.24 -11.61
C SER A 685 9.96 25.27 -12.00
N GLU A 686 10.40 26.39 -12.54
CA GLU A 686 9.54 27.42 -13.11
C GLU A 686 10.26 28.09 -14.27
N GLN A 687 9.53 28.42 -15.33
CA GLN A 687 10.05 29.17 -16.47
C GLN A 687 9.30 30.48 -16.62
N VAL A 688 10.02 31.56 -16.71
CA VAL A 688 9.48 32.92 -16.90
C VAL A 688 10.00 33.49 -18.20
N LYS A 689 9.09 33.81 -19.13
CA LYS A 689 9.46 34.55 -20.35
C LYS A 689 9.74 35.99 -19.97
N LEU A 690 10.92 36.51 -20.40
CA LEU A 690 11.35 37.88 -20.12
C LEU A 690 10.94 38.83 -21.24
N PRO A 691 10.60 40.10 -20.93
CA PRO A 691 10.11 41.08 -21.92
C PRO A 691 11.23 41.77 -22.73
N PHE A 692 12.29 41.02 -23.04
CA PHE A 692 13.48 41.57 -23.73
C PHE A 692 13.58 41.19 -25.22
N TYR A 693 12.48 40.66 -25.80
CA TYR A 693 12.44 40.31 -27.22
C TYR A 693 12.57 41.57 -28.12
N LYS A 694 13.45 41.52 -29.12
CA LYS A 694 13.59 42.52 -30.18
C LYS A 694 13.21 41.85 -31.50
N ALA A 695 12.22 42.42 -32.19
CA ALA A 695 11.78 41.87 -33.47
C ALA A 695 12.90 42.01 -34.54
N VAL A 696 12.95 41.01 -35.42
CA VAL A 696 13.82 41.06 -36.61
C VAL A 696 13.26 42.12 -37.56
N THR A 697 14.07 43.10 -37.94
CA THR A 697 13.72 44.21 -38.87
C THR A 697 14.07 43.84 -40.29
#